data_6750c2d83afa4824fcc9fbe0c177ac3f
#
_entry.id   6750c2d83afa4824fcc9fbe0c177ac3f
#
_cell.length_a   1.000
_cell.length_b   1.000
_cell.length_c   1.000
_cell.angle_alpha   90.00
_cell.angle_beta   90.00
_cell.angle_gamma   90.00
#
_symmetry.space_group_name_H-M   'P 1'
#
loop_
_entity.id
_entity.type
_entity.pdbx_description
1 polymer ?
#
loop_
_entity_poly.entity_id
_entity_poly.type
_entity_poly.pdbx_seq_one_letter_code
_entity_poly.pdbx_strand_id
1 'polypeptide(L)'
;MKRMKLAAAALNQTPIAWEQNCQNILSAIAQAKAQQVDLLCLPELCISGYGCEDAFMSQGVLATSLELLVEDLIPHTQCIAVAFGLPMRIAGRTYNAAAMVVDGQLKGFVAKQNLAGDGLHYEPRWFTAWPANEQTLVQVAGNKLPFGDVTFRIGGVHVGFEICEDAWVEERPATRLASRKVDVVLNPSASHFAFGKHQVRRQLLVAGSQIIQGAYVYANLVGNEAGRAIYDGDTMIGVDGVVVASGPRFSYLDVVLTTAVVAVPVTESLTAVPSELELSETAEPVTVGATEECAWETSTVLKEEEFARALSLALFDYMRKSYSRGFVLSLSGGADSATVAVLVKLMIDFAVKEIGLSGLAHRLRHCFEGSVPETPKKLVGELLWCVYQTTRNSSEITRDAAESIAHAIGARFYELNVDGVVEEYKSLVSGVLQRKLTWDRDDLALQNIQARGRAPSVWMLANIKRGLLLATSNRSEAAVGYTTMDGDTCGGISPIAGIDKAFLREWLHWLEITGPEGGEPISELRKVNAQQPTAELRPPEENQTDESDLMPYEILDLIERLAIRDKMMPSEVLRVLQQHELIASYKADRRQVIDWIKRFFQLWSRNQWKRERFAPSFHVDDENLDPKTWCRFPILSGGFRRELDALE
;
A
#
# COMPACT_ATOMS: atom_id res chain seq x y z
N MET A 1 -39.94 6.69 9.51
CA MET A 1 -38.52 6.90 9.27
C MET A 1 -37.94 7.64 10.48
N LYS A 2 -36.76 7.21 10.97
CA LYS A 2 -35.99 7.90 12.02
C LYS A 2 -34.77 8.57 11.42
N ARG A 3 -34.41 9.74 11.92
CA ARG A 3 -33.14 10.37 11.54
C ARG A 3 -32.04 9.83 12.44
N MET A 4 -30.87 9.56 11.85
CA MET A 4 -29.69 9.08 12.54
C MET A 4 -28.45 9.73 11.91
N LYS A 5 -27.54 10.25 12.73
CA LYS A 5 -26.25 10.74 12.25
C LYS A 5 -25.23 9.62 12.32
N LEU A 6 -24.82 9.16 11.14
CA LEU A 6 -23.83 8.09 10.96
C LEU A 6 -22.44 8.68 10.75
N ALA A 7 -21.41 7.96 11.18
CA ALA A 7 -20.02 8.28 10.89
C ALA A 7 -19.21 7.05 10.52
N ALA A 8 -18.28 7.22 9.59
CA ALA A 8 -17.18 6.32 9.29
C ALA A 8 -15.86 7.01 9.64
N ALA A 9 -14.95 6.33 10.35
CA ALA A 9 -13.63 6.86 10.62
C ALA A 9 -12.57 6.10 9.84
N ALA A 10 -11.61 6.82 9.22
CA ALA A 10 -10.34 6.25 8.82
C ALA A 10 -9.32 6.45 9.94
N LEU A 11 -8.57 5.39 10.26
CA LEU A 11 -7.58 5.40 11.34
C LEU A 11 -6.21 4.96 10.81
N ASN A 12 -5.16 5.68 11.20
CA ASN A 12 -3.77 5.32 10.92
C ASN A 12 -3.20 4.49 12.07
N GLN A 13 -3.49 3.20 12.06
CA GLN A 13 -3.08 2.28 13.11
C GLN A 13 -1.70 1.67 12.82
N THR A 14 -1.13 1.07 13.85
CA THR A 14 0.14 0.33 13.76
C THR A 14 0.01 -0.97 14.56
N PRO A 15 0.45 -2.13 14.03
CA PRO A 15 0.35 -3.40 14.75
C PRO A 15 0.96 -3.33 16.15
N ILE A 16 0.18 -3.73 17.17
CA ILE A 16 0.61 -3.82 18.57
C ILE A 16 1.03 -2.46 19.19
N ALA A 17 0.79 -1.34 18.53
CA ALA A 17 1.04 -0.01 19.09
C ALA A 17 -0.16 0.45 19.96
N TRP A 18 -0.36 -0.24 21.08
CA TRP A 18 -1.57 -0.17 21.90
C TRP A 18 -1.97 1.26 22.26
N GLU A 19 -1.05 2.03 22.83
CA GLU A 19 -1.29 3.39 23.30
C GLU A 19 -1.67 4.32 22.13
N GLN A 20 -0.94 4.25 21.01
CA GLN A 20 -1.20 5.08 19.84
C GLN A 20 -2.53 4.70 19.18
N ASN A 21 -2.81 3.40 19.02
CA ASN A 21 -4.05 2.91 18.45
C ASN A 21 -5.26 3.35 19.31
N CYS A 22 -5.16 3.23 20.63
CA CYS A 22 -6.20 3.72 21.55
C CYS A 22 -6.38 5.24 21.46
N GLN A 23 -5.30 6.02 21.41
CA GLN A 23 -5.38 7.48 21.24
C GLN A 23 -6.11 7.87 19.96
N ASN A 24 -5.83 7.20 18.83
CA ASN A 24 -6.53 7.45 17.57
C ASN A 24 -8.03 7.12 17.69
N ILE A 25 -8.37 5.97 18.30
CA ILE A 25 -9.76 5.58 18.55
C ILE A 25 -10.48 6.59 19.45
N LEU A 26 -9.87 6.99 20.56
CA LEU A 26 -10.42 7.99 21.48
C LEU A 26 -10.60 9.36 20.80
N SER A 27 -9.66 9.74 19.92
CA SER A 27 -9.79 10.95 19.13
C SER A 27 -10.98 10.88 18.17
N ALA A 28 -11.19 9.74 17.50
CA ALA A 28 -12.33 9.53 16.61
C ALA A 28 -13.67 9.61 17.38
N ILE A 29 -13.74 8.98 18.55
CA ILE A 29 -14.92 9.05 19.43
C ILE A 29 -15.18 10.50 19.87
N ALA A 30 -14.15 11.23 20.29
CA ALA A 30 -14.29 12.63 20.72
C ALA A 30 -14.78 13.54 19.59
N GLN A 31 -14.22 13.37 18.38
CA GLN A 31 -14.66 14.10 17.19
C GLN A 31 -16.12 13.76 16.81
N ALA A 32 -16.49 12.47 16.88
CA ALA A 32 -17.85 12.02 16.61
C ALA A 32 -18.85 12.60 17.60
N LYS A 33 -18.54 12.59 18.90
CA LYS A 33 -19.38 13.21 19.96
C LYS A 33 -19.50 14.72 19.78
N ALA A 34 -18.42 15.41 19.46
CA ALA A 34 -18.45 16.86 19.20
C ALA A 34 -19.35 17.22 18.01
N GLN A 35 -19.50 16.29 17.05
CA GLN A 35 -20.40 16.43 15.91
C GLN A 35 -21.78 15.81 16.13
N GLN A 36 -22.10 15.36 17.34
CA GLN A 36 -23.40 14.74 17.67
C GLN A 36 -23.71 13.49 16.80
N VAL A 37 -22.71 12.64 16.57
CA VAL A 37 -22.88 11.37 15.86
C VAL A 37 -23.60 10.37 16.76
N ASP A 38 -24.58 9.68 16.23
CA ASP A 38 -25.33 8.63 16.93
C ASP A 38 -24.64 7.27 16.82
N LEU A 39 -24.04 6.94 15.65
CA LEU A 39 -23.42 5.65 15.38
C LEU A 39 -22.11 5.84 14.60
N LEU A 40 -20.99 5.39 15.17
CA LEU A 40 -19.65 5.45 14.62
C LEU A 40 -19.17 4.04 14.22
N CYS A 41 -18.75 3.88 12.97
CA CYS A 41 -18.04 2.72 12.49
C CYS A 41 -16.53 2.97 12.47
N LEU A 42 -15.76 2.16 13.18
CA LEU A 42 -14.30 2.13 13.15
C LEU A 42 -13.80 1.01 12.25
N PRO A 43 -12.54 1.04 11.75
CA PRO A 43 -11.99 0.02 10.87
C PRO A 43 -11.87 -1.36 11.51
N GLU A 44 -11.73 -2.36 10.66
CA GLU A 44 -11.46 -3.76 11.00
C GLU A 44 -10.17 -3.89 11.84
N LEU A 45 -10.22 -4.69 12.93
CA LEU A 45 -9.10 -4.95 13.85
C LEU A 45 -8.38 -3.68 14.35
N CYS A 46 -9.07 -2.55 14.40
CA CYS A 46 -8.45 -1.24 14.72
C CYS A 46 -7.81 -1.15 16.10
N ILE A 47 -8.17 -2.00 17.07
CA ILE A 47 -7.55 -2.01 18.39
C ILE A 47 -6.13 -2.57 18.34
N SER A 48 -5.95 -3.73 17.73
CA SER A 48 -4.64 -4.39 17.60
C SER A 48 -3.79 -3.85 16.46
N GLY A 49 -4.42 -3.30 15.44
CA GLY A 49 -3.92 -3.20 14.08
C GLY A 49 -4.26 -4.46 13.30
N TYR A 50 -4.42 -4.32 11.98
CA TYR A 50 -4.76 -5.43 11.08
C TYR A 50 -3.54 -6.29 10.74
N GLY A 51 -2.38 -5.69 10.54
CA GLY A 51 -1.16 -6.33 10.07
C GLY A 51 -0.33 -7.01 11.17
N CYS A 52 -0.95 -7.53 12.24
CA CYS A 52 -0.24 -8.22 13.33
C CYS A 52 0.35 -9.58 12.92
N GLU A 53 -0.02 -10.13 11.75
CA GLU A 53 0.48 -11.41 11.22
C GLU A 53 0.45 -12.53 12.29
N ASP A 54 1.54 -13.26 12.48
CA ASP A 54 1.61 -14.38 13.45
C ASP A 54 1.46 -13.95 14.93
N ALA A 55 1.50 -12.65 15.23
CA ALA A 55 1.18 -12.17 16.58
C ALA A 55 -0.29 -12.44 16.98
N PHE A 56 -1.22 -12.61 16.02
CA PHE A 56 -2.58 -13.07 16.29
C PHE A 56 -2.66 -14.47 16.90
N MET A 57 -1.60 -15.27 16.83
CA MET A 57 -1.52 -16.56 17.51
C MET A 57 -1.22 -16.41 19.01
N SER A 58 -0.75 -15.25 19.46
CA SER A 58 -0.45 -14.94 20.85
C SER A 58 -1.72 -14.71 21.66
N GLN A 59 -1.89 -15.45 22.77
CA GLN A 59 -2.99 -15.21 23.70
C GLN A 59 -2.90 -13.82 24.37
N GLY A 60 -1.68 -13.31 24.57
CA GLY A 60 -1.47 -11.98 25.13
C GLY A 60 -2.03 -10.89 24.23
N VAL A 61 -1.80 -10.95 22.92
CA VAL A 61 -2.34 -9.98 21.94
C VAL A 61 -3.88 -9.96 21.98
N LEU A 62 -4.50 -11.14 22.04
CA LEU A 62 -5.96 -11.24 22.09
C LEU A 62 -6.53 -10.72 23.42
N ALA A 63 -5.88 -11.07 24.53
CA ALA A 63 -6.29 -10.61 25.86
C ALA A 63 -6.15 -9.10 26.01
N THR A 64 -5.01 -8.53 25.63
CA THR A 64 -4.77 -7.08 25.67
C THR A 64 -5.77 -6.31 24.81
N SER A 65 -6.11 -6.82 23.59
CA SER A 65 -7.12 -6.17 22.75
C SER A 65 -8.49 -6.07 23.43
N LEU A 66 -8.90 -7.13 24.14
CA LEU A 66 -10.17 -7.16 24.87
C LEU A 66 -10.12 -6.30 26.14
N GLU A 67 -9.00 -6.32 26.87
CA GLU A 67 -8.77 -5.50 28.06
C GLU A 67 -8.88 -4.01 27.71
N LEU A 68 -8.17 -3.55 26.69
CA LEU A 68 -8.23 -2.17 26.21
C LEU A 68 -9.64 -1.75 25.78
N LEU A 69 -10.37 -2.64 25.11
CA LEU A 69 -11.77 -2.36 24.78
C LEU A 69 -12.58 -2.09 26.06
N VAL A 70 -12.46 -2.97 27.06
CA VAL A 70 -13.31 -2.94 28.28
C VAL A 70 -12.90 -1.80 29.22
N GLU A 71 -11.61 -1.63 29.46
CA GLU A 71 -11.09 -0.75 30.49
C GLU A 71 -10.84 0.67 29.98
N ASP A 72 -10.33 0.82 28.75
CA ASP A 72 -9.90 2.12 28.25
C ASP A 72 -10.87 2.75 27.25
N LEU A 73 -11.57 1.97 26.41
CA LEU A 73 -12.36 2.53 25.31
C LEU A 73 -13.85 2.66 25.65
N ILE A 74 -14.48 1.64 26.24
CA ILE A 74 -15.91 1.65 26.61
C ILE A 74 -16.28 2.85 27.49
N PRO A 75 -15.50 3.26 28.50
CA PRO A 75 -15.84 4.41 29.33
C PRO A 75 -16.05 5.72 28.60
N HIS A 76 -15.52 5.85 27.38
CA HIS A 76 -15.62 7.06 26.55
C HIS A 76 -16.81 7.08 25.58
N THR A 77 -17.61 5.99 25.55
CA THR A 77 -18.73 5.83 24.58
C THR A 77 -20.10 6.21 25.12
N GLN A 78 -20.19 7.03 26.20
CA GLN A 78 -21.46 7.55 26.66
C GLN A 78 -22.11 8.44 25.58
N CYS A 79 -23.42 8.30 25.43
CA CYS A 79 -24.27 9.02 24.48
C CYS A 79 -23.93 8.77 23.00
N ILE A 80 -23.25 7.67 22.66
CA ILE A 80 -22.93 7.26 21.28
C ILE A 80 -22.89 5.74 21.15
N ALA A 81 -23.22 5.22 19.97
CA ALA A 81 -22.95 3.83 19.61
C ALA A 81 -21.67 3.74 18.79
N VAL A 82 -20.79 2.78 19.10
CA VAL A 82 -19.49 2.60 18.42
C VAL A 82 -19.25 1.13 18.10
N ALA A 83 -18.84 0.85 16.87
CA ALA A 83 -18.38 -0.46 16.43
C ALA A 83 -16.84 -0.49 16.42
N PHE A 84 -16.23 -1.43 17.15
CA PHE A 84 -14.79 -1.60 17.31
C PHE A 84 -14.31 -2.92 16.69
N GLY A 85 -13.30 -2.90 15.83
CA GLY A 85 -12.66 -4.11 15.31
C GLY A 85 -11.61 -4.68 16.27
N LEU A 86 -11.69 -5.97 16.61
CA LEU A 86 -10.72 -6.66 17.47
C LEU A 86 -10.65 -8.17 17.19
N PRO A 87 -9.51 -8.85 17.48
CA PRO A 87 -9.42 -10.30 17.44
C PRO A 87 -10.02 -10.91 18.74
N MET A 88 -10.79 -11.99 18.60
CA MET A 88 -11.42 -12.70 19.71
C MET A 88 -11.12 -14.20 19.68
N ARG A 89 -10.89 -14.81 20.85
CA ARG A 89 -10.69 -16.27 20.96
C ARG A 89 -11.84 -16.94 21.66
N ILE A 90 -12.44 -17.93 20.99
CA ILE A 90 -13.60 -18.69 21.50
C ILE A 90 -13.37 -20.17 21.21
N ALA A 91 -13.55 -21.01 22.24
CA ALA A 91 -13.40 -22.46 22.13
C ALA A 91 -12.09 -22.90 21.43
N GLY A 92 -10.98 -22.17 21.70
CA GLY A 92 -9.65 -22.48 21.14
C GLY A 92 -9.38 -21.94 19.74
N ARG A 93 -10.36 -21.33 19.06
CA ARG A 93 -10.22 -20.73 17.73
C ARG A 93 -10.20 -19.21 17.82
N THR A 94 -9.46 -18.56 16.92
CA THR A 94 -9.39 -17.09 16.84
C THR A 94 -10.30 -16.59 15.72
N TYR A 95 -11.03 -15.52 15.99
CA TYR A 95 -11.99 -14.90 15.09
C TYR A 95 -11.67 -13.42 14.93
N ASN A 96 -11.83 -12.92 13.72
CA ASN A 96 -11.89 -11.50 13.43
C ASN A 96 -13.31 -11.02 13.75
N ALA A 97 -13.45 -10.03 14.64
CA ALA A 97 -14.75 -9.64 15.17
C ALA A 97 -14.89 -8.12 15.29
N ALA A 98 -16.13 -7.66 15.32
CA ALA A 98 -16.54 -6.31 15.66
C ALA A 98 -17.38 -6.30 16.92
N ALA A 99 -16.97 -5.52 17.93
CA ALA A 99 -17.73 -5.29 19.16
C ALA A 99 -18.70 -4.12 18.97
N MET A 100 -19.96 -4.27 19.37
CA MET A 100 -20.92 -3.18 19.44
C MET A 100 -21.02 -2.67 20.88
N VAL A 101 -20.68 -1.41 21.08
CA VAL A 101 -20.83 -0.70 22.35
C VAL A 101 -21.84 0.42 22.18
N VAL A 102 -22.80 0.52 23.08
CA VAL A 102 -23.86 1.54 23.05
C VAL A 102 -23.96 2.17 24.44
N ASP A 103 -23.81 3.48 24.50
CA ASP A 103 -23.94 4.28 25.72
C ASP A 103 -23.14 3.68 26.92
N GLY A 104 -21.86 3.45 26.73
CA GLY A 104 -20.96 2.88 27.73
C GLY A 104 -21.20 1.40 28.05
N GLN A 105 -22.01 0.69 27.29
CA GLN A 105 -22.33 -0.72 27.53
C GLN A 105 -21.99 -1.61 26.32
N LEU A 106 -21.17 -2.64 26.54
CA LEU A 106 -20.89 -3.67 25.56
C LEU A 106 -22.13 -4.54 25.33
N LYS A 107 -22.60 -4.62 24.08
CA LYS A 107 -23.84 -5.31 23.72
C LYS A 107 -23.61 -6.68 23.10
N GLY A 108 -22.45 -6.93 22.50
CA GLY A 108 -22.09 -8.21 21.87
C GLY A 108 -21.06 -8.04 20.77
N PHE A 109 -20.83 -9.12 20.05
CA PHE A 109 -19.81 -9.18 19.00
C PHE A 109 -20.36 -9.81 17.74
N VAL A 110 -20.00 -9.26 16.60
CA VAL A 110 -20.20 -9.88 15.29
C VAL A 110 -18.90 -10.47 14.81
N ALA A 111 -18.94 -11.72 14.32
CA ALA A 111 -17.76 -12.39 13.80
C ALA A 111 -17.77 -12.41 12.27
N LYS A 112 -16.59 -12.20 11.67
CA LYS A 112 -16.39 -12.23 10.21
C LYS A 112 -16.70 -13.62 9.65
N GLN A 113 -17.46 -13.65 8.55
CA GLN A 113 -17.95 -14.90 7.94
C GLN A 113 -17.10 -15.35 6.76
N ASN A 114 -16.48 -14.42 6.05
CA ASN A 114 -15.62 -14.69 4.91
C ASN A 114 -14.23 -14.08 5.14
N LEU A 115 -13.19 -14.88 4.98
CA LEU A 115 -11.81 -14.47 5.26
C LEU A 115 -11.07 -14.12 3.97
N ALA A 116 -10.35 -13.00 3.97
CA ALA A 116 -9.49 -12.62 2.87
C ALA A 116 -8.27 -13.57 2.82
N GLY A 117 -8.12 -14.29 1.70
CA GLY A 117 -7.09 -15.32 1.53
C GLY A 117 -6.16 -15.11 0.36
N ASP A 118 -6.35 -14.03 -0.41
CA ASP A 118 -5.60 -13.77 -1.63
C ASP A 118 -4.55 -12.68 -1.46
N GLY A 119 -3.40 -12.87 -2.14
CA GLY A 119 -2.36 -11.87 -2.27
C GLY A 119 -1.79 -11.46 -0.91
N LEU A 120 -1.93 -10.19 -0.57
CA LEU A 120 -1.39 -9.58 0.64
C LEU A 120 -2.07 -10.04 1.92
N HIS A 121 -3.36 -10.35 1.85
CA HIS A 121 -4.15 -10.82 2.99
C HIS A 121 -4.09 -12.34 3.10
N TYR A 122 -3.83 -12.83 4.31
CA TYR A 122 -3.73 -14.27 4.58
C TYR A 122 -4.45 -14.66 5.86
N GLU A 123 -5.68 -14.14 6.03
CA GLU A 123 -6.50 -14.33 7.23
C GLU A 123 -6.75 -15.81 7.61
N PRO A 124 -6.92 -16.77 6.67
CA PRO A 124 -7.10 -18.18 7.03
C PRO A 124 -5.95 -18.79 7.83
N ARG A 125 -4.75 -18.16 7.84
CA ARG A 125 -3.63 -18.57 8.68
C ARG A 125 -3.87 -18.29 10.16
N TRP A 126 -4.61 -17.21 10.48
CA TRP A 126 -4.78 -16.71 11.84
C TRP A 126 -6.19 -16.83 12.37
N PHE A 127 -7.19 -16.72 11.50
CA PHE A 127 -8.60 -16.65 11.86
C PHE A 127 -9.39 -17.84 11.31
N THR A 128 -10.50 -18.10 11.98
CA THR A 128 -11.53 -19.04 11.53
C THR A 128 -12.76 -18.25 11.08
N ALA A 129 -13.33 -18.57 9.93
CA ALA A 129 -14.58 -18.00 9.47
C ALA A 129 -15.74 -18.44 10.38
N TRP A 130 -16.64 -17.51 10.71
CA TRP A 130 -17.83 -17.84 11.51
C TRP A 130 -18.96 -18.34 10.61
N PRO A 131 -19.69 -19.40 11.00
CA PRO A 131 -20.82 -19.89 10.21
C PRO A 131 -21.98 -18.88 10.19
N ALA A 132 -22.60 -18.72 9.01
CA ALA A 132 -23.79 -17.90 8.86
C ALA A 132 -24.95 -18.40 9.72
N ASN A 133 -25.76 -17.50 10.25
CA ASN A 133 -26.91 -17.75 11.12
C ASN A 133 -26.59 -18.44 12.47
N GLU A 134 -25.33 -18.61 12.83
CA GLU A 134 -24.95 -19.17 14.12
C GLU A 134 -24.63 -18.09 15.14
N GLN A 135 -25.00 -18.34 16.40
CA GLN A 135 -24.71 -17.46 17.53
C GLN A 135 -24.32 -18.31 18.74
N THR A 136 -23.47 -17.75 19.60
CA THR A 136 -23.12 -18.33 20.90
C THR A 136 -23.07 -17.23 21.97
N LEU A 137 -22.90 -17.62 23.23
CA LEU A 137 -22.68 -16.68 24.32
C LEU A 137 -21.24 -16.75 24.79
N VAL A 138 -20.64 -15.58 24.99
CA VAL A 138 -19.28 -15.41 25.54
C VAL A 138 -19.32 -14.67 26.85
N GLN A 139 -18.38 -15.00 27.74
CA GLN A 139 -18.25 -14.33 29.04
C GLN A 139 -17.21 -13.21 28.92
N VAL A 140 -17.61 -11.96 29.08
CA VAL A 140 -16.73 -10.80 29.03
C VAL A 140 -17.10 -9.85 30.20
N ALA A 141 -16.12 -9.44 30.99
CA ALA A 141 -16.27 -8.53 32.12
C ALA A 141 -17.47 -8.89 33.05
N GLY A 142 -17.64 -10.17 33.36
CA GLY A 142 -18.72 -10.68 34.21
C GLY A 142 -20.08 -10.85 33.52
N ASN A 143 -20.25 -10.44 32.26
CA ASN A 143 -21.49 -10.49 31.50
C ASN A 143 -21.49 -11.62 30.47
N LYS A 144 -22.66 -12.25 30.25
CA LYS A 144 -22.87 -13.16 29.10
C LYS A 144 -23.39 -12.35 27.91
N LEU A 145 -22.61 -12.30 26.85
CA LEU A 145 -22.87 -11.49 25.67
C LEU A 145 -23.00 -12.35 24.42
N PRO A 146 -23.85 -12.00 23.45
CA PRO A 146 -23.98 -12.71 22.20
C PRO A 146 -22.73 -12.51 21.31
N PHE A 147 -22.34 -13.56 20.61
CA PHE A 147 -21.22 -13.58 19.65
C PHE A 147 -21.62 -14.36 18.40
N GLY A 148 -21.25 -13.88 17.22
CA GLY A 148 -21.45 -14.56 15.96
C GLY A 148 -22.22 -13.75 14.94
N ASP A 149 -23.22 -14.32 14.26
CA ASP A 149 -24.08 -13.61 13.30
C ASP A 149 -25.19 -12.84 14.06
N VAL A 150 -24.79 -11.77 14.72
CA VAL A 150 -25.64 -10.97 15.63
C VAL A 150 -26.04 -9.66 14.96
N THR A 151 -27.25 -9.17 15.24
CA THR A 151 -27.71 -7.82 14.88
C THR A 151 -28.14 -7.06 16.12
N PHE A 152 -28.15 -5.73 16.04
CA PHE A 152 -28.43 -4.86 17.19
C PHE A 152 -29.57 -3.90 16.87
N ARG A 153 -30.32 -3.49 17.90
CA ARG A 153 -31.35 -2.46 17.78
C ARG A 153 -30.93 -1.25 18.61
N ILE A 154 -30.56 -0.18 17.95
CA ILE A 154 -29.98 1.03 18.56
C ILE A 154 -30.96 2.19 18.37
N GLY A 155 -31.52 2.70 19.45
CA GLY A 155 -32.51 3.77 19.38
C GLY A 155 -33.72 3.43 18.46
N GLY A 156 -34.02 2.14 18.29
CA GLY A 156 -35.09 1.63 17.42
C GLY A 156 -34.65 1.30 15.99
N VAL A 157 -33.44 1.68 15.55
CA VAL A 157 -32.86 1.35 14.23
C VAL A 157 -32.18 -0.02 14.29
N HIS A 158 -32.40 -0.88 13.30
CA HIS A 158 -31.85 -2.22 13.21
C HIS A 158 -30.49 -2.20 12.47
N VAL A 159 -29.41 -2.58 13.17
CA VAL A 159 -28.01 -2.48 12.68
C VAL A 159 -27.42 -3.88 12.51
N GLY A 160 -26.83 -4.14 11.35
CA GLY A 160 -26.07 -5.35 11.03
C GLY A 160 -24.66 -5.04 10.53
N PHE A 161 -23.90 -6.10 10.20
CA PHE A 161 -22.50 -5.97 9.80
C PHE A 161 -22.15 -6.81 8.57
N GLU A 162 -21.26 -6.29 7.75
CA GLU A 162 -20.40 -7.00 6.80
C GLU A 162 -18.95 -6.59 7.09
N ILE A 163 -18.09 -7.50 7.50
CA ILE A 163 -16.71 -7.16 7.87
C ILE A 163 -15.81 -7.38 6.65
N CYS A 164 -15.37 -6.30 6.00
CA CYS A 164 -14.42 -6.27 4.89
C CYS A 164 -14.76 -7.29 3.79
N GLU A 165 -14.06 -8.45 3.77
CA GLU A 165 -14.21 -9.52 2.76
C GLU A 165 -15.65 -10.04 2.66
N ASP A 166 -16.45 -9.92 3.71
CA ASP A 166 -17.88 -10.29 3.67
C ASP A 166 -18.64 -9.60 2.53
N ALA A 167 -18.22 -8.38 2.14
CA ALA A 167 -18.84 -7.63 1.06
C ALA A 167 -18.35 -8.02 -0.35
N TRP A 168 -17.23 -8.78 -0.47
CA TRP A 168 -16.59 -9.10 -1.74
C TRP A 168 -17.02 -10.44 -2.34
N VAL A 169 -17.74 -11.24 -1.57
CA VAL A 169 -18.22 -12.56 -2.01
C VAL A 169 -19.60 -12.47 -2.67
N GLU A 170 -19.92 -13.41 -3.54
CA GLU A 170 -21.21 -13.46 -4.26
C GLU A 170 -22.39 -13.62 -3.28
N GLU A 171 -22.27 -14.52 -2.30
CA GLU A 171 -23.28 -14.74 -1.27
C GLU A 171 -23.01 -13.89 -0.01
N ARG A 172 -22.99 -12.58 -0.20
CA ARG A 172 -22.66 -11.61 0.87
C ARG A 172 -23.73 -11.58 1.98
N PRO A 173 -23.33 -11.32 3.24
CA PRO A 173 -24.26 -11.19 4.37
C PRO A 173 -25.40 -10.19 4.17
N ALA A 174 -25.20 -9.08 3.43
CA ALA A 174 -26.22 -8.07 3.17
C ALA A 174 -27.53 -8.66 2.65
N THR A 175 -27.49 -9.72 1.84
CA THR A 175 -28.68 -10.42 1.33
C THR A 175 -29.50 -11.03 2.46
N ARG A 176 -28.84 -11.64 3.45
CA ARG A 176 -29.51 -12.19 4.65
C ARG A 176 -29.95 -11.11 5.62
N LEU A 177 -29.16 -10.05 5.77
CA LEU A 177 -29.50 -8.88 6.59
C LEU A 177 -30.75 -8.17 6.06
N ALA A 178 -30.92 -8.07 4.73
CA ALA A 178 -32.14 -7.54 4.12
C ALA A 178 -33.38 -8.39 4.49
N SER A 179 -33.28 -9.72 4.48
CA SER A 179 -34.36 -10.62 4.90
C SER A 179 -34.72 -10.48 6.38
N ARG A 180 -33.74 -10.07 7.22
CA ARG A 180 -33.94 -9.74 8.66
C ARG A 180 -34.39 -8.30 8.85
N LYS A 181 -34.58 -7.53 7.77
CA LYS A 181 -35.00 -6.13 7.77
C LYS A 181 -34.03 -5.22 8.56
N VAL A 182 -32.75 -5.34 8.28
CA VAL A 182 -31.71 -4.44 8.79
C VAL A 182 -31.83 -3.10 8.08
N ASP A 183 -31.79 -2.01 8.85
CA ASP A 183 -31.92 -0.63 8.36
C ASP A 183 -30.56 0.00 8.04
N VAL A 184 -29.49 -0.42 8.77
CA VAL A 184 -28.12 0.10 8.61
C VAL A 184 -27.13 -1.06 8.63
N VAL A 185 -26.24 -1.13 7.66
CA VAL A 185 -25.09 -2.05 7.65
C VAL A 185 -23.81 -1.27 7.91
N LEU A 186 -23.00 -1.74 8.85
CA LEU A 186 -21.64 -1.26 9.11
C LEU A 186 -20.65 -2.20 8.43
N ASN A 187 -19.70 -1.63 7.70
CA ASN A 187 -18.60 -2.36 7.09
C ASN A 187 -17.25 -1.84 7.60
N PRO A 188 -16.79 -2.34 8.77
CA PRO A 188 -15.42 -2.15 9.20
C PRO A 188 -14.49 -2.91 8.27
N SER A 189 -13.50 -2.20 7.69
CA SER A 189 -12.60 -2.74 6.67
C SER A 189 -11.13 -2.45 6.96
N ALA A 190 -10.27 -3.31 6.42
CA ALA A 190 -8.84 -3.12 6.26
C ALA A 190 -8.46 -3.49 4.81
N SER A 191 -9.08 -2.82 3.86
CA SER A 191 -8.91 -3.05 2.43
C SER A 191 -7.75 -2.20 1.91
N HIS A 192 -6.64 -2.85 1.53
CA HIS A 192 -5.46 -2.17 1.00
C HIS A 192 -5.76 -1.45 -0.32
N PHE A 193 -4.98 -0.39 -0.58
CA PHE A 193 -4.99 0.32 -1.85
C PHE A 193 -4.50 -0.59 -2.99
N ALA A 194 -5.17 -0.50 -4.12
CA ALA A 194 -4.68 -0.88 -5.44
C ALA A 194 -5.37 0.01 -6.48
N PHE A 195 -4.74 0.21 -7.65
CA PHE A 195 -5.32 1.02 -8.71
C PHE A 195 -6.73 0.53 -9.08
N GLY A 196 -7.67 1.47 -9.14
CA GLY A 196 -9.08 1.18 -9.46
C GLY A 196 -9.91 0.54 -8.34
N LYS A 197 -9.31 0.11 -7.23
CA LYS A 197 -10.00 -0.59 -6.14
C LYS A 197 -11.01 0.31 -5.39
N HIS A 198 -10.77 1.62 -5.34
CA HIS A 198 -11.74 2.58 -4.83
C HIS A 198 -13.09 2.47 -5.54
N GLN A 199 -13.11 2.39 -6.87
CA GLN A 199 -14.34 2.27 -7.65
C GLN A 199 -15.08 0.96 -7.34
N VAL A 200 -14.36 -0.14 -7.14
CA VAL A 200 -14.95 -1.42 -6.75
C VAL A 200 -15.60 -1.32 -5.35
N ARG A 201 -14.91 -0.71 -4.37
CA ARG A 201 -15.48 -0.49 -3.02
C ARG A 201 -16.73 0.38 -3.06
N ARG A 202 -16.72 1.44 -3.88
CA ARG A 202 -17.89 2.29 -4.11
C ARG A 202 -19.07 1.50 -4.68
N GLN A 203 -18.82 0.61 -5.66
CA GLN A 203 -19.86 -0.26 -6.22
C GLN A 203 -20.40 -1.26 -5.18
N LEU A 204 -19.55 -1.84 -4.34
CA LEU A 204 -19.97 -2.74 -3.26
C LEU A 204 -20.85 -2.04 -2.23
N LEU A 205 -20.53 -0.79 -1.86
CA LEU A 205 -21.32 0.02 -0.95
C LEU A 205 -22.69 0.36 -1.58
N VAL A 206 -22.70 0.81 -2.83
CA VAL A 206 -23.94 1.13 -3.58
C VAL A 206 -24.84 -0.11 -3.65
N ALA A 207 -24.30 -1.25 -4.09
CA ALA A 207 -25.05 -2.49 -4.16
C ALA A 207 -25.57 -2.95 -2.76
N GLY A 208 -24.72 -2.85 -1.73
CA GLY A 208 -25.09 -3.21 -0.36
C GLY A 208 -26.25 -2.36 0.17
N SER A 209 -26.20 -1.03 -0.02
CA SER A 209 -27.30 -0.14 0.41
C SER A 209 -28.60 -0.37 -0.37
N GLN A 210 -28.53 -0.72 -1.67
CA GLN A 210 -29.69 -1.13 -2.47
C GLN A 210 -30.31 -2.44 -1.98
N ILE A 211 -29.47 -3.45 -1.66
CA ILE A 211 -29.95 -4.76 -1.19
C ILE A 211 -30.75 -4.60 0.09
N ILE A 212 -30.27 -3.82 1.05
CA ILE A 212 -30.94 -3.62 2.34
C ILE A 212 -32.03 -2.55 2.30
N GLN A 213 -32.13 -1.76 1.24
CA GLN A 213 -33.00 -0.59 1.13
C GLN A 213 -32.83 0.34 2.34
N GLY A 214 -31.59 0.69 2.66
CA GLY A 214 -31.21 1.43 3.86
C GLY A 214 -29.82 2.05 3.75
N ALA A 215 -29.23 2.35 4.89
CA ALA A 215 -27.91 2.98 4.95
C ALA A 215 -26.77 1.95 5.04
N TYR A 216 -25.65 2.23 4.37
CA TYR A 216 -24.44 1.44 4.40
C TYR A 216 -23.24 2.33 4.75
N VAL A 217 -22.47 1.95 5.78
CA VAL A 217 -21.34 2.73 6.30
C VAL A 217 -20.06 1.91 6.09
N TYR A 218 -19.14 2.44 5.30
CA TYR A 218 -17.84 1.84 5.01
C TYR A 218 -16.72 2.63 5.72
N ALA A 219 -15.92 1.98 6.55
CA ALA A 219 -14.80 2.55 7.28
C ALA A 219 -13.52 1.74 7.03
N ASN A 220 -12.42 2.40 6.59
CA ASN A 220 -11.16 1.74 6.25
C ASN A 220 -9.98 2.28 7.08
N LEU A 221 -8.86 1.56 7.11
CA LEU A 221 -7.58 2.08 7.60
C LEU A 221 -7.00 3.13 6.64
N VAL A 222 -6.07 3.96 7.12
CA VAL A 222 -5.30 4.92 6.33
C VAL A 222 -3.81 4.79 6.61
N GLY A 223 -2.97 5.05 5.60
CA GLY A 223 -1.51 5.04 5.72
C GLY A 223 -0.87 3.69 5.43
N ASN A 224 0.41 3.56 5.77
CA ASN A 224 1.12 2.28 5.73
C ASN A 224 1.14 1.68 7.13
N GLU A 225 0.46 0.57 7.33
CA GLU A 225 0.32 -0.02 8.66
C GLU A 225 1.52 -0.90 9.04
N ALA A 226 1.79 -1.93 8.21
CA ALA A 226 2.73 -3.01 8.52
C ALA A 226 3.88 -3.14 7.51
N GLY A 227 4.13 -2.13 6.69
CA GLY A 227 5.28 -2.02 5.81
C GLY A 227 5.02 -2.32 4.32
N ARG A 228 4.06 -3.16 3.95
CA ARG A 228 3.77 -3.51 2.55
C ARG A 228 2.46 -2.94 2.04
N ALA A 229 1.40 -3.10 2.81
CA ALA A 229 0.08 -2.58 2.47
C ALA A 229 0.03 -1.06 2.64
N ILE A 230 -0.58 -0.41 1.67
CA ILE A 230 -0.99 0.99 1.76
C ILE A 230 -2.50 0.98 1.91
N TYR A 231 -3.03 1.74 2.85
CA TYR A 231 -4.46 1.95 3.03
C TYR A 231 -4.78 3.39 2.65
N ASP A 232 -5.74 3.58 1.77
CA ASP A 232 -6.07 4.90 1.23
C ASP A 232 -7.01 5.72 2.10
N GLY A 233 -7.55 5.15 3.19
CA GLY A 233 -8.42 5.87 4.12
C GLY A 233 -9.85 6.04 3.62
N ASP A 234 -10.27 5.23 2.67
CA ASP A 234 -11.60 5.31 2.06
C ASP A 234 -12.69 5.19 3.12
N THR A 235 -13.51 6.22 3.26
CA THR A 235 -14.68 6.24 4.12
C THR A 235 -15.89 6.73 3.34
N MET A 236 -16.98 5.95 3.37
CA MET A 236 -18.16 6.27 2.57
C MET A 236 -19.44 5.95 3.35
N ILE A 237 -20.49 6.74 3.12
CA ILE A 237 -21.84 6.48 3.57
C ILE A 237 -22.76 6.48 2.36
N GLY A 238 -23.50 5.40 2.15
CA GLY A 238 -24.47 5.25 1.07
C GLY A 238 -25.87 5.01 1.61
N VAL A 239 -26.89 5.45 0.88
CA VAL A 239 -28.30 5.22 1.19
C VAL A 239 -29.04 4.86 -0.10
N ASP A 240 -29.78 3.76 -0.11
CA ASP A 240 -30.63 3.33 -1.24
C ASP A 240 -29.92 3.38 -2.61
N GLY A 241 -28.65 2.99 -2.65
CA GLY A 241 -27.84 2.94 -3.88
C GLY A 241 -27.14 4.24 -4.25
N VAL A 242 -27.16 5.24 -3.38
CA VAL A 242 -26.49 6.52 -3.62
C VAL A 242 -25.46 6.80 -2.54
N VAL A 243 -24.24 7.19 -2.92
CA VAL A 243 -23.23 7.68 -1.98
C VAL A 243 -23.62 9.09 -1.54
N VAL A 244 -23.85 9.26 -0.25
CA VAL A 244 -24.28 10.53 0.34
C VAL A 244 -23.15 11.29 1.05
N ALA A 245 -22.07 10.59 1.42
CA ALA A 245 -20.84 11.18 1.93
C ALA A 245 -19.65 10.32 1.59
N SER A 246 -18.51 10.96 1.29
CA SER A 246 -17.19 10.33 1.08
C SER A 246 -16.11 11.16 1.75
N GLY A 247 -15.14 10.52 2.38
CA GLY A 247 -14.01 11.18 3.00
C GLY A 247 -12.81 11.30 2.05
N PRO A 248 -11.81 12.14 2.40
CA PRO A 248 -10.58 12.28 1.63
C PRO A 248 -9.76 11.00 1.69
N ARG A 249 -9.12 10.67 0.57
CA ARG A 249 -8.17 9.55 0.45
C ARG A 249 -6.72 10.01 0.65
N PHE A 250 -5.86 9.12 1.08
CA PHE A 250 -4.42 9.33 1.30
C PHE A 250 -4.08 10.47 2.28
N SER A 251 -4.91 10.63 3.31
CA SER A 251 -4.71 11.65 4.34
C SER A 251 -3.47 11.37 5.21
N TYR A 252 -2.75 12.45 5.55
CA TYR A 252 -1.64 12.45 6.50
C TYR A 252 -2.10 12.61 7.96
N LEU A 253 -3.41 12.74 8.20
CA LEU A 253 -3.99 12.74 9.54
C LEU A 253 -4.07 11.31 10.11
N ASP A 254 -3.95 11.17 11.43
CA ASP A 254 -4.11 9.84 12.07
C ASP A 254 -5.58 9.44 12.20
N VAL A 255 -6.51 10.41 12.11
CA VAL A 255 -7.96 10.21 12.20
C VAL A 255 -8.65 11.12 11.21
N VAL A 256 -9.48 10.53 10.36
CA VAL A 256 -10.39 11.25 9.45
C VAL A 256 -11.80 10.76 9.71
N LEU A 257 -12.75 11.69 9.91
CA LEU A 257 -14.15 11.38 10.19
C LEU A 257 -15.06 11.87 9.06
N THR A 258 -15.82 10.96 8.47
CA THR A 258 -16.86 11.25 7.47
C THR A 258 -18.23 11.04 8.07
N THR A 259 -19.12 12.03 7.98
CA THR A 259 -20.44 11.97 8.63
C THR A 259 -21.57 12.28 7.66
N ALA A 260 -22.73 11.66 7.89
CA ALA A 260 -23.97 12.01 7.19
C ALA A 260 -25.18 11.86 8.14
N VAL A 261 -26.16 12.74 8.00
CA VAL A 261 -27.48 12.54 8.59
C VAL A 261 -28.35 11.80 7.59
N VAL A 262 -28.86 10.64 7.97
CA VAL A 262 -29.68 9.80 7.11
C VAL A 262 -31.07 9.56 7.69
N ALA A 263 -32.07 9.39 6.82
CA ALA A 263 -33.40 8.98 7.24
C ALA A 263 -33.54 7.48 6.92
N VAL A 264 -33.59 6.65 7.97
CA VAL A 264 -33.71 5.20 7.83
C VAL A 264 -35.14 4.73 8.19
N PRO A 265 -35.64 3.68 7.53
CA PRO A 265 -36.87 3.01 7.98
C PRO A 265 -36.67 2.49 9.41
N VAL A 266 -37.72 2.37 10.17
CA VAL A 266 -37.69 1.72 11.48
C VAL A 266 -38.54 0.49 11.41
N THR A 267 -37.87 -0.65 11.48
CA THR A 267 -38.55 -1.95 11.35
C THR A 267 -38.50 -2.68 12.69
N GLU A 268 -39.62 -3.22 13.13
CA GLU A 268 -39.63 -4.09 14.33
C GLU A 268 -38.94 -5.42 14.01
N SER A 269 -37.92 -5.75 14.80
CA SER A 269 -37.22 -7.04 14.75
C SER A 269 -37.22 -7.68 16.13
N LEU A 270 -37.60 -8.95 16.20
CA LEU A 270 -37.64 -9.72 17.45
C LEU A 270 -36.30 -10.39 17.76
N THR A 271 -35.35 -10.43 16.81
CA THR A 271 -34.09 -11.19 16.92
C THR A 271 -32.88 -10.31 17.23
N ALA A 272 -32.99 -8.99 17.13
CA ALA A 272 -31.89 -8.06 17.39
C ALA A 272 -31.68 -7.86 18.90
N VAL A 273 -30.39 -7.69 19.30
CA VAL A 273 -30.04 -7.31 20.67
C VAL A 273 -30.51 -5.88 20.95
N PRO A 274 -31.44 -5.67 21.90
CA PRO A 274 -32.00 -4.35 22.14
C PRO A 274 -30.99 -3.44 22.86
N SER A 275 -30.96 -2.18 22.45
CA SER A 275 -30.16 -1.13 23.09
C SER A 275 -30.89 0.19 23.01
N GLU A 276 -31.07 0.81 24.15
CA GLU A 276 -31.64 2.16 24.23
C GLU A 276 -30.52 3.16 23.99
N LEU A 277 -30.73 4.08 23.07
CA LEU A 277 -29.92 5.27 22.83
C LEU A 277 -30.89 6.37 22.41
N GLU A 278 -30.81 7.49 23.08
CA GLU A 278 -31.54 8.68 22.66
C GLU A 278 -30.81 9.27 21.46
N LEU A 279 -31.45 9.18 20.27
CA LEU A 279 -30.88 9.72 19.05
C LEU A 279 -30.93 11.25 19.08
N SER A 280 -29.87 11.88 18.61
CA SER A 280 -29.79 13.33 18.57
C SER A 280 -30.92 13.90 17.69
N GLU A 281 -31.55 14.99 18.14
CA GLU A 281 -32.46 15.79 17.31
C GLU A 281 -31.63 16.55 16.27
N THR A 282 -31.30 15.88 15.19
CA THR A 282 -30.35 16.40 14.21
C THR A 282 -31.04 17.21 13.12
N ALA A 283 -30.25 18.04 12.44
CA ALA A 283 -30.58 18.81 11.24
C ALA A 283 -31.21 17.95 10.13
N GLU A 284 -31.69 18.56 9.09
CA GLU A 284 -32.28 17.83 7.96
C GLU A 284 -31.31 16.81 7.35
N PRO A 285 -31.79 15.66 6.83
CA PRO A 285 -30.94 14.69 6.13
C PRO A 285 -30.18 15.38 5.00
N VAL A 286 -28.95 14.96 4.79
CA VAL A 286 -28.14 15.46 3.66
C VAL A 286 -28.89 15.17 2.37
N THR A 287 -29.27 16.22 1.65
CA THR A 287 -29.77 16.08 0.28
C THR A 287 -28.61 15.66 -0.61
N VAL A 288 -28.81 14.58 -1.36
CA VAL A 288 -27.87 14.04 -2.34
C VAL A 288 -27.32 15.17 -3.21
N GLY A 289 -26.03 15.42 -3.18
CA GLY A 289 -25.43 16.40 -4.09
C GLY A 289 -24.06 17.00 -3.73
N ALA A 290 -23.48 16.68 -2.59
CA ALA A 290 -22.23 17.31 -2.19
C ALA A 290 -21.24 16.36 -1.52
N THR A 291 -20.84 15.29 -2.22
CA THR A 291 -19.50 14.74 -1.99
C THR A 291 -18.56 15.64 -2.78
N GLU A 292 -17.81 16.51 -2.12
CA GLU A 292 -16.68 17.18 -2.76
C GLU A 292 -15.60 16.12 -3.01
N GLU A 293 -15.74 15.41 -4.14
CA GLU A 293 -14.63 14.59 -4.65
C GLU A 293 -13.47 15.55 -4.95
N CYS A 294 -12.28 15.23 -4.49
CA CYS A 294 -11.10 16.01 -4.84
C CYS A 294 -10.93 16.02 -6.37
N ALA A 295 -10.54 17.14 -6.96
CA ALA A 295 -10.46 17.26 -8.42
C ALA A 295 -9.53 16.20 -9.05
N TRP A 296 -8.49 15.76 -8.34
CA TRP A 296 -7.60 14.68 -8.79
C TRP A 296 -8.30 13.31 -8.91
N GLU A 297 -9.36 13.04 -8.12
CA GLU A 297 -10.09 11.75 -8.16
C GLU A 297 -10.96 11.60 -9.41
N THR A 298 -11.26 12.70 -10.07
CA THR A 298 -12.00 12.74 -11.34
C THR A 298 -11.09 13.02 -12.56
N SER A 299 -9.79 13.08 -12.35
CA SER A 299 -8.79 13.36 -13.40
C SER A 299 -8.66 12.21 -14.40
N THR A 300 -8.33 12.55 -15.65
CA THR A 300 -7.97 11.58 -16.68
C THR A 300 -6.61 10.89 -16.43
N VAL A 301 -5.80 11.46 -15.55
CA VAL A 301 -4.50 10.93 -15.08
C VAL A 301 -4.59 10.40 -13.64
N LEU A 302 -5.70 9.72 -13.34
CA LEU A 302 -6.00 9.21 -12.01
C LEU A 302 -4.92 8.25 -11.49
N LYS A 303 -4.38 7.39 -12.34
CA LYS A 303 -3.35 6.40 -11.95
C LYS A 303 -2.06 7.09 -11.51
N GLU A 304 -1.65 8.13 -12.21
CA GLU A 304 -0.47 8.94 -11.90
C GLU A 304 -0.63 9.68 -10.57
N GLU A 305 -1.81 10.24 -10.31
CA GLU A 305 -2.17 10.90 -9.05
C GLU A 305 -2.20 9.91 -7.88
N GLU A 306 -2.85 8.76 -8.06
CA GLU A 306 -2.92 7.71 -7.04
C GLU A 306 -1.53 7.17 -6.70
N PHE A 307 -0.68 6.94 -7.71
CA PHE A 307 0.71 6.50 -7.50
C PHE A 307 1.51 7.52 -6.68
N ALA A 308 1.44 8.81 -7.07
CA ALA A 308 2.12 9.90 -6.35
C ALA A 308 1.70 9.94 -4.86
N ARG A 309 0.39 9.90 -4.58
CA ARG A 309 -0.17 10.02 -3.23
C ARG A 309 0.06 8.78 -2.38
N ALA A 310 -0.20 7.60 -2.94
CA ALA A 310 -0.06 6.34 -2.24
C ALA A 310 1.38 6.08 -1.78
N LEU A 311 2.35 6.21 -2.70
CA LEU A 311 3.76 5.94 -2.39
C LEU A 311 4.36 7.01 -1.45
N SER A 312 3.95 8.27 -1.60
CA SER A 312 4.37 9.35 -0.72
C SER A 312 3.87 9.13 0.71
N LEU A 313 2.58 8.78 0.88
CA LEU A 313 2.02 8.45 2.19
C LEU A 313 2.69 7.21 2.81
N ALA A 314 2.96 6.19 1.99
CA ALA A 314 3.64 4.99 2.44
C ALA A 314 5.07 5.26 2.94
N LEU A 315 5.85 6.07 2.23
CA LEU A 315 7.19 6.50 2.66
C LEU A 315 7.14 7.31 3.96
N PHE A 316 6.18 8.21 4.09
CA PHE A 316 5.97 9.00 5.30
C PHE A 316 5.75 8.11 6.52
N ASP A 317 4.80 7.19 6.42
CA ASP A 317 4.47 6.30 7.52
C ASP A 317 5.58 5.28 7.81
N TYR A 318 6.21 4.74 6.77
CA TYR A 318 7.32 3.80 6.97
C TYR A 318 8.49 4.45 7.72
N MET A 319 8.86 5.68 7.34
CA MET A 319 9.89 6.46 8.04
C MET A 319 9.48 6.76 9.49
N ARG A 320 8.26 7.25 9.70
CA ARG A 320 7.72 7.62 11.02
C ARG A 320 7.64 6.41 11.96
N LYS A 321 7.03 5.33 11.49
CA LYS A 321 6.76 4.12 12.29
C LYS A 321 8.01 3.28 12.55
N SER A 322 9.01 3.33 11.67
CA SER A 322 10.32 2.72 11.90
C SER A 322 11.28 3.57 12.72
N TYR A 323 10.88 4.77 13.13
CA TYR A 323 11.74 5.76 13.80
C TYR A 323 13.02 6.12 13.05
N SER A 324 13.00 5.97 11.71
CA SER A 324 14.13 6.34 10.85
C SER A 324 14.21 7.85 10.67
N ARG A 325 15.43 8.40 10.64
CA ARG A 325 15.67 9.84 10.57
C ARG A 325 15.80 10.39 9.14
N GLY A 326 15.10 9.79 8.20
CA GLY A 326 15.09 10.14 6.79
C GLY A 326 15.67 9.03 5.91
N PHE A 327 16.10 9.41 4.72
CA PHE A 327 16.48 8.49 3.66
C PHE A 327 17.86 8.78 3.09
N VAL A 328 18.53 7.73 2.63
CA VAL A 328 19.70 7.79 1.75
C VAL A 328 19.37 7.07 0.46
N LEU A 329 19.78 7.63 -0.66
CA LEU A 329 19.47 7.12 -1.99
C LEU A 329 20.69 7.19 -2.90
N SER A 330 21.04 6.08 -3.55
CA SER A 330 21.94 6.12 -4.71
C SER A 330 21.21 6.76 -5.89
N LEU A 331 21.52 8.02 -6.19
CA LEU A 331 20.89 8.76 -7.29
C LEU A 331 21.78 8.67 -8.54
N SER A 332 21.48 7.71 -9.42
CA SER A 332 22.27 7.41 -10.61
C SER A 332 22.05 8.37 -11.78
N GLY A 333 21.01 9.21 -11.73
CA GLY A 333 20.56 10.03 -12.84
C GLY A 333 19.63 9.31 -13.84
N GLY A 334 19.29 8.04 -13.58
CA GLY A 334 18.29 7.27 -14.32
C GLY A 334 16.88 7.40 -13.75
N ALA A 335 15.89 6.88 -14.48
CA ALA A 335 14.46 7.02 -14.17
C ALA A 335 14.08 6.49 -12.78
N ASP A 336 14.54 5.30 -12.40
CA ASP A 336 14.13 4.67 -11.13
C ASP A 336 14.58 5.47 -9.91
N SER A 337 15.86 5.85 -9.88
CA SER A 337 16.41 6.64 -8.78
C SER A 337 15.80 8.05 -8.72
N ALA A 338 15.50 8.66 -9.87
CA ALA A 338 14.79 9.93 -9.95
C ALA A 338 13.35 9.81 -9.42
N THR A 339 12.62 8.73 -9.78
CA THR A 339 11.28 8.43 -9.23
C THR A 339 11.28 8.38 -7.72
N VAL A 340 12.20 7.60 -7.12
CA VAL A 340 12.29 7.47 -5.66
C VAL A 340 12.63 8.81 -4.99
N ALA A 341 13.53 9.60 -5.58
CA ALA A 341 13.89 10.92 -5.05
C ALA A 341 12.69 11.89 -5.06
N VAL A 342 11.95 11.91 -6.16
CA VAL A 342 10.77 12.79 -6.31
C VAL A 342 9.63 12.36 -5.39
N LEU A 343 9.40 11.06 -5.18
CA LEU A 343 8.39 10.58 -4.22
C LEU A 343 8.65 11.09 -2.80
N VAL A 344 9.92 11.19 -2.36
CA VAL A 344 10.27 11.79 -1.06
C VAL A 344 9.96 13.29 -1.03
N LYS A 345 10.16 14.02 -2.13
CA LYS A 345 9.73 15.43 -2.23
C LYS A 345 8.21 15.53 -2.11
N LEU A 346 7.47 14.77 -2.89
CA LEU A 346 6.00 14.79 -2.89
C LEU A 346 5.43 14.39 -1.51
N MET A 347 6.05 13.47 -0.80
CA MET A 347 5.73 13.13 0.59
C MET A 347 5.69 14.38 1.49
N ILE A 348 6.67 15.26 1.35
CA ILE A 348 6.75 16.48 2.14
C ILE A 348 5.73 17.51 1.66
N ASP A 349 5.59 17.67 0.36
CA ASP A 349 4.66 18.65 -0.21
C ASP A 349 3.20 18.34 0.16
N PHE A 350 2.76 17.09 0.01
CA PHE A 350 1.41 16.67 0.37
C PHE A 350 1.17 16.78 1.89
N ALA A 351 2.14 16.34 2.70
CA ALA A 351 2.03 16.46 4.15
C ALA A 351 1.95 17.94 4.59
N VAL A 352 2.80 18.84 4.04
CA VAL A 352 2.74 20.27 4.37
C VAL A 352 1.44 20.91 3.90
N LYS A 353 0.91 20.50 2.75
CA LYS A 353 -0.36 21.00 2.23
C LYS A 353 -1.53 20.68 3.18
N GLU A 354 -1.56 19.49 3.75
CA GLU A 354 -2.67 19.02 4.59
C GLU A 354 -2.51 19.40 6.08
N ILE A 355 -1.35 19.11 6.67
CA ILE A 355 -1.12 19.27 8.12
C ILE A 355 -0.22 20.45 8.50
N GLY A 356 0.24 21.21 7.50
CA GLY A 356 1.16 22.34 7.69
C GLY A 356 2.56 21.92 8.14
N LEU A 357 3.49 22.86 8.07
CA LEU A 357 4.90 22.65 8.49
C LEU A 357 5.01 22.25 9.97
N SER A 358 4.23 22.88 10.84
CA SER A 358 4.24 22.58 12.28
C SER A 358 3.68 21.18 12.59
N GLY A 359 2.63 20.77 11.91
CA GLY A 359 2.06 19.43 12.05
C GLY A 359 3.03 18.36 11.57
N LEU A 360 3.65 18.56 10.41
CA LEU A 360 4.68 17.66 9.88
C LEU A 360 5.89 17.58 10.83
N ALA A 361 6.38 18.71 11.31
CA ALA A 361 7.48 18.77 12.26
C ALA A 361 7.20 18.04 13.56
N HIS A 362 5.99 18.17 14.08
CA HIS A 362 5.57 17.45 15.29
C HIS A 362 5.60 15.93 15.08
N ARG A 363 5.10 15.45 13.93
CA ARG A 363 5.07 14.01 13.61
C ARG A 363 6.45 13.42 13.32
N LEU A 364 7.36 14.22 12.77
CA LEU A 364 8.73 13.83 12.43
C LEU A 364 9.77 14.34 13.43
N ARG A 365 9.36 14.76 14.65
CA ARG A 365 10.28 15.35 15.65
C ARG A 365 11.52 14.49 15.92
N HIS A 366 11.43 13.17 15.82
CA HIS A 366 12.56 12.26 16.00
C HIS A 366 13.62 12.34 14.90
N CYS A 367 13.29 12.96 13.76
CA CYS A 367 14.23 13.16 12.63
C CYS A 367 15.17 14.33 12.87
N PHE A 368 14.83 15.28 13.77
CA PHE A 368 15.55 16.53 13.93
C PHE A 368 16.29 16.58 15.26
N GLU A 369 17.57 17.00 15.24
CA GLU A 369 18.41 17.19 16.44
C GLU A 369 18.44 18.66 16.92
N GLY A 370 17.59 19.51 16.41
CA GLY A 370 17.55 20.94 16.72
C GLY A 370 16.29 21.62 16.21
N SER A 371 16.44 22.83 15.67
CA SER A 371 15.31 23.53 15.06
C SER A 371 14.82 22.83 13.79
N VAL A 372 13.51 22.76 13.65
CA VAL A 372 12.88 22.24 12.44
C VAL A 372 13.11 23.20 11.27
N PRO A 373 13.42 22.69 10.06
CA PRO A 373 13.55 23.51 8.88
C PRO A 373 12.30 24.32 8.56
N GLU A 374 12.48 25.58 8.17
CA GLU A 374 11.39 26.56 7.99
C GLU A 374 10.67 26.47 6.63
N THR A 375 11.17 25.65 5.70
CA THR A 375 10.58 25.53 4.36
C THR A 375 10.53 24.07 3.91
N PRO A 376 9.56 23.66 3.07
CA PRO A 376 9.50 22.32 2.51
C PRO A 376 10.82 21.90 1.83
N LYS A 377 11.43 22.77 1.06
CA LYS A 377 12.71 22.51 0.37
C LYS A 377 13.86 22.21 1.33
N LYS A 378 13.95 22.93 2.45
CA LYS A 378 14.96 22.65 3.50
C LYS A 378 14.66 21.33 4.21
N LEU A 379 13.37 20.98 4.40
CA LEU A 379 12.96 19.68 4.95
C LEU A 379 13.40 18.53 4.06
N VAL A 380 13.22 18.64 2.73
CA VAL A 380 13.74 17.62 1.80
C VAL A 380 15.25 17.45 1.99
N GLY A 381 16.02 18.53 2.07
CA GLY A 381 17.47 18.48 2.27
C GLY A 381 17.88 17.85 3.59
N GLU A 382 17.05 18.00 4.63
CA GLU A 382 17.32 17.34 5.92
C GLU A 382 16.95 15.86 5.89
N LEU A 383 15.88 15.49 5.22
CA LEU A 383 15.37 14.11 5.22
C LEU A 383 15.97 13.23 4.13
N LEU A 384 16.37 13.77 2.98
CA LEU A 384 16.88 13.01 1.84
C LEU A 384 18.33 13.35 1.49
N TRP A 385 19.20 12.35 1.55
CA TRP A 385 20.58 12.42 1.08
C TRP A 385 20.73 11.61 -0.21
N CYS A 386 20.98 12.28 -1.31
CA CYS A 386 21.24 11.70 -2.62
C CYS A 386 22.75 11.56 -2.85
N VAL A 387 23.17 10.39 -3.27
CA VAL A 387 24.59 10.07 -3.48
C VAL A 387 24.79 9.61 -4.92
N TYR A 388 25.55 10.38 -5.70
CA TYR A 388 26.03 9.95 -7.01
C TYR A 388 27.40 9.29 -6.86
N GLN A 389 27.53 8.07 -7.36
CA GLN A 389 28.74 7.25 -7.17
C GLN A 389 29.42 7.00 -8.51
N THR A 390 30.51 7.75 -8.75
CA THR A 390 31.26 7.71 -10.01
C THR A 390 32.20 6.52 -10.09
N THR A 391 32.28 5.94 -11.28
CA THR A 391 33.36 5.06 -11.75
C THR A 391 33.88 5.62 -13.08
N ARG A 392 34.92 5.03 -13.63
CA ARG A 392 35.42 5.38 -14.97
C ARG A 392 34.41 5.18 -16.10
N ASN A 393 33.35 4.42 -15.87
CA ASN A 393 32.28 4.14 -16.84
C ASN A 393 31.09 5.11 -16.70
N SER A 394 31.10 5.98 -15.69
CA SER A 394 30.01 6.95 -15.48
C SER A 394 30.11 8.12 -16.47
N SER A 395 28.98 8.56 -17.00
CA SER A 395 28.90 9.67 -17.95
C SER A 395 28.64 11.02 -17.24
N GLU A 396 29.04 12.12 -17.92
CA GLU A 396 28.66 13.47 -17.46
C GLU A 396 27.14 13.72 -17.59
N ILE A 397 26.46 13.01 -18.51
CA ILE A 397 25.01 13.15 -18.74
C ILE A 397 24.23 12.67 -17.53
N THR A 398 24.52 11.47 -17.02
CA THR A 398 23.86 10.91 -15.85
C THR A 398 24.21 11.68 -14.58
N ARG A 399 25.47 12.16 -14.46
CA ARG A 399 25.89 13.02 -13.35
C ARG A 399 25.09 14.34 -13.31
N ASP A 400 25.03 15.04 -14.45
CA ASP A 400 24.29 16.31 -14.57
C ASP A 400 22.79 16.13 -14.32
N ALA A 401 22.19 15.02 -14.78
CA ALA A 401 20.81 14.69 -14.49
C ALA A 401 20.58 14.46 -12.97
N ALA A 402 21.44 13.67 -12.32
CA ALA A 402 21.35 13.41 -10.89
C ALA A 402 21.47 14.70 -10.05
N GLU A 403 22.49 15.51 -10.33
CA GLU A 403 22.72 16.78 -9.64
C GLU A 403 21.56 17.76 -9.84
N SER A 404 21.05 17.88 -11.08
CA SER A 404 19.93 18.76 -11.40
C SER A 404 18.66 18.37 -10.64
N ILE A 405 18.32 17.08 -10.61
CA ILE A 405 17.13 16.60 -9.86
C ILE A 405 17.31 16.83 -8.37
N ALA A 406 18.46 16.46 -7.79
CA ALA A 406 18.70 16.66 -6.35
C ALA A 406 18.53 18.15 -5.96
N HIS A 407 19.06 19.08 -6.75
CA HIS A 407 18.92 20.52 -6.51
C HIS A 407 17.49 21.02 -6.71
N ALA A 408 16.79 20.55 -7.74
CA ALA A 408 15.40 20.93 -8.01
C ALA A 408 14.50 20.59 -6.82
N ILE A 409 14.59 19.35 -6.34
CA ILE A 409 13.78 18.87 -5.21
C ILE A 409 14.27 19.36 -3.83
N GLY A 410 15.49 19.90 -3.75
CA GLY A 410 16.10 20.40 -2.52
C GLY A 410 16.81 19.34 -1.68
N ALA A 411 17.07 18.14 -2.22
CA ALA A 411 17.84 17.11 -1.52
C ALA A 411 19.31 17.50 -1.32
N ARG A 412 19.95 16.94 -0.29
CA ARG A 412 21.42 17.03 -0.17
C ARG A 412 22.05 16.15 -1.21
N PHE A 413 23.01 16.68 -1.95
CA PHE A 413 23.72 15.95 -3.00
C PHE A 413 25.17 15.71 -2.61
N TYR A 414 25.62 14.48 -2.74
CA TYR A 414 27.00 14.07 -2.50
C TYR A 414 27.52 13.31 -3.71
N GLU A 415 28.77 13.54 -4.06
CA GLU A 415 29.47 12.79 -5.10
C GLU A 415 30.61 11.98 -4.47
N LEU A 416 30.65 10.68 -4.74
CA LEU A 416 31.67 9.75 -4.25
C LEU A 416 32.32 9.03 -5.42
N ASN A 417 33.65 9.07 -5.51
CA ASN A 417 34.39 8.25 -6.48
C ASN A 417 34.69 6.88 -5.87
N VAL A 418 34.06 5.82 -6.41
CA VAL A 418 34.23 4.44 -5.97
C VAL A 418 35.15 3.62 -6.87
N ASP A 419 35.73 4.21 -7.93
CA ASP A 419 36.56 3.52 -8.90
C ASP A 419 37.78 2.83 -8.23
N GLY A 420 38.42 3.50 -7.30
CA GLY A 420 39.55 2.92 -6.55
C GLY A 420 39.19 1.67 -5.77
N VAL A 421 38.00 1.63 -5.16
CA VAL A 421 37.52 0.44 -4.42
C VAL A 421 37.26 -0.72 -5.38
N VAL A 422 36.65 -0.45 -6.53
CA VAL A 422 36.40 -1.46 -7.57
C VAL A 422 37.69 -2.05 -8.10
N GLU A 423 38.69 -1.20 -8.41
CA GLU A 423 40.00 -1.67 -8.88
C GLU A 423 40.74 -2.50 -7.84
N GLU A 424 40.65 -2.18 -6.54
CA GLU A 424 41.23 -2.98 -5.47
C GLU A 424 40.60 -4.37 -5.43
N TYR A 425 39.26 -4.50 -5.50
CA TYR A 425 38.60 -5.81 -5.60
C TYR A 425 39.04 -6.60 -6.82
N LYS A 426 39.19 -5.95 -7.98
CA LYS A 426 39.68 -6.61 -9.20
C LYS A 426 41.12 -7.11 -9.04
N SER A 427 41.95 -6.33 -8.38
CA SER A 427 43.34 -6.67 -8.07
C SER A 427 43.44 -7.90 -7.16
N LEU A 428 42.67 -7.91 -6.05
CA LEU A 428 42.63 -9.04 -5.10
C LEU A 428 42.22 -10.36 -5.79
N VAL A 429 41.14 -10.31 -6.60
CA VAL A 429 40.66 -11.51 -7.31
C VAL A 429 41.63 -11.95 -8.41
N SER A 430 42.23 -11.00 -9.15
CA SER A 430 43.26 -11.32 -10.16
C SER A 430 44.47 -11.99 -9.56
N GLY A 431 44.87 -11.57 -8.36
CA GLY A 431 45.95 -12.20 -7.62
C GLY A 431 45.68 -13.67 -7.25
N VAL A 432 44.45 -13.96 -6.79
CA VAL A 432 44.02 -15.35 -6.48
C VAL A 432 43.95 -16.21 -7.75
N LEU A 433 43.43 -15.68 -8.82
CA LEU A 433 43.28 -16.39 -10.11
C LEU A 433 44.60 -16.48 -10.90
N GLN A 434 45.63 -15.74 -10.51
CA GLN A 434 46.92 -15.60 -11.20
C GLN A 434 46.75 -15.17 -12.69
N ARG A 435 45.73 -14.37 -12.97
CA ARG A 435 45.46 -13.77 -14.29
C ARG A 435 44.69 -12.46 -14.16
N LYS A 436 44.78 -11.60 -15.17
CA LYS A 436 43.95 -10.42 -15.28
C LYS A 436 42.49 -10.80 -15.62
N LEU A 437 41.56 -10.05 -15.08
CA LEU A 437 40.15 -10.10 -15.47
C LEU A 437 39.97 -9.31 -16.76
N THR A 438 39.16 -9.83 -17.69
CA THR A 438 38.88 -9.22 -18.99
C THR A 438 37.40 -9.23 -19.30
N TRP A 439 36.91 -8.24 -20.05
CA TRP A 439 35.49 -8.15 -20.43
C TRP A 439 35.04 -9.37 -21.24
N ASP A 440 35.85 -9.86 -22.19
CA ASP A 440 35.51 -11.03 -23.01
C ASP A 440 35.25 -12.31 -22.21
N ARG A 441 35.90 -12.45 -21.06
CA ARG A 441 35.82 -13.67 -20.25
C ARG A 441 35.02 -13.50 -18.95
N ASP A 442 35.09 -12.32 -18.36
CA ASP A 442 34.63 -12.08 -16.98
C ASP A 442 33.57 -10.96 -16.91
N ASP A 443 32.89 -10.68 -18.04
CA ASP A 443 31.93 -9.58 -18.22
C ASP A 443 30.96 -9.42 -17.04
N LEU A 444 30.19 -10.46 -16.71
CA LEU A 444 29.23 -10.43 -15.62
C LEU A 444 29.86 -10.12 -14.24
N ALA A 445 31.07 -10.64 -14.00
CA ALA A 445 31.77 -10.37 -12.74
C ALA A 445 32.24 -8.90 -12.66
N LEU A 446 32.68 -8.34 -13.78
CA LEU A 446 33.14 -6.95 -13.87
C LEU A 446 31.98 -5.96 -13.77
N GLN A 447 30.80 -6.26 -14.33
CA GLN A 447 29.59 -5.48 -14.12
C GLN A 447 29.13 -5.52 -12.64
N ASN A 448 28.99 -6.73 -12.12
CA ASN A 448 28.47 -6.92 -10.75
C ASN A 448 29.36 -6.28 -9.69
N ILE A 449 30.69 -6.27 -9.84
CA ILE A 449 31.57 -5.65 -8.83
C ILE A 449 31.42 -4.13 -8.83
N GLN A 450 31.13 -3.49 -9.95
CA GLN A 450 30.88 -2.05 -10.00
C GLN A 450 29.57 -1.68 -9.27
N ALA A 451 28.49 -2.43 -9.50
CA ALA A 451 27.25 -2.22 -8.79
C ALA A 451 27.41 -2.47 -7.28
N ARG A 452 28.06 -3.58 -6.88
CA ARG A 452 28.32 -3.90 -5.47
C ARG A 452 29.28 -2.93 -4.80
N GLY A 453 30.27 -2.42 -5.50
CA GLY A 453 31.24 -1.46 -4.95
C GLY A 453 30.60 -0.14 -4.48
N ARG A 454 29.42 0.19 -5.00
CA ARG A 454 28.64 1.36 -4.59
C ARG A 454 27.94 1.16 -3.24
N ALA A 455 27.44 -0.04 -2.96
CA ALA A 455 26.59 -0.35 -1.81
C ALA A 455 27.18 0.00 -0.43
N PRO A 456 28.44 -0.35 -0.07
CA PRO A 456 28.97 -0.07 1.26
C PRO A 456 28.97 1.40 1.64
N SER A 457 29.26 2.30 0.72
CA SER A 457 29.32 3.74 0.99
C SER A 457 27.94 4.33 1.35
N VAL A 458 26.88 3.93 0.66
CA VAL A 458 25.53 4.42 0.95
C VAL A 458 24.95 3.77 2.22
N TRP A 459 25.30 2.51 2.51
CA TRP A 459 24.97 1.89 3.80
C TRP A 459 25.63 2.61 4.97
N MET A 460 26.90 2.99 4.85
CA MET A 460 27.58 3.78 5.89
C MET A 460 26.87 5.13 6.12
N LEU A 461 26.50 5.82 5.05
CA LEU A 461 25.78 7.10 5.16
C LEU A 461 24.40 6.90 5.79
N ALA A 462 23.67 5.85 5.43
CA ALA A 462 22.39 5.51 6.04
C ALA A 462 22.53 5.22 7.53
N ASN A 463 23.54 4.47 7.94
CA ASN A 463 23.83 4.19 9.35
C ASN A 463 24.21 5.47 10.12
N ILE A 464 25.05 6.32 9.57
CA ILE A 464 25.44 7.60 10.18
C ILE A 464 24.23 8.51 10.36
N LYS A 465 23.37 8.58 9.32
CA LYS A 465 22.14 9.36 9.35
C LYS A 465 21.07 8.75 10.27
N ARG A 466 21.17 7.46 10.64
CA ARG A 466 20.10 6.64 11.24
C ARG A 466 18.85 6.64 10.37
N GLY A 467 19.06 6.63 9.04
CA GLY A 467 18.03 6.67 8.03
C GLY A 467 17.88 5.33 7.30
N LEU A 468 16.89 5.25 6.45
CA LEU A 468 16.65 4.12 5.56
C LEU A 468 17.43 4.28 4.26
N LEU A 469 18.12 3.24 3.83
CA LEU A 469 18.64 3.16 2.47
C LEU A 469 17.48 2.71 1.55
N LEU A 470 17.18 3.50 0.52
CA LEU A 470 16.16 3.18 -0.47
C LEU A 470 16.79 2.43 -1.64
N ALA A 471 16.24 1.26 -1.96
CA ALA A 471 16.56 0.54 -3.18
C ALA A 471 15.72 1.09 -4.35
N THR A 472 16.24 0.98 -5.56
CA THR A 472 15.62 1.57 -6.77
C THR A 472 15.15 0.55 -7.79
N SER A 473 15.08 -0.74 -7.41
CA SER A 473 14.57 -1.80 -8.30
C SER A 473 13.10 -1.58 -8.61
N ASN A 474 12.72 -1.71 -9.87
CA ASN A 474 11.35 -1.74 -10.35
C ASN A 474 10.87 -3.17 -10.61
N ARG A 475 9.57 -3.35 -10.91
CA ARG A 475 8.95 -4.66 -11.12
C ARG A 475 9.47 -5.37 -12.38
N SER A 476 9.60 -4.66 -13.49
CA SER A 476 10.05 -5.23 -14.77
C SER A 476 11.44 -5.86 -14.65
N GLU A 477 12.38 -5.14 -14.00
CA GLU A 477 13.73 -5.65 -13.74
C GLU A 477 13.72 -6.82 -12.74
N ALA A 478 12.88 -6.72 -11.71
CA ALA A 478 12.71 -7.79 -10.71
C ALA A 478 12.16 -9.08 -11.34
N ALA A 479 11.20 -8.98 -12.28
CA ALA A 479 10.60 -10.13 -12.95
C ALA A 479 11.64 -11.00 -13.65
N VAL A 480 12.51 -10.40 -14.43
CA VAL A 480 13.57 -11.12 -15.16
C VAL A 480 14.87 -11.25 -14.37
N GLY A 481 14.97 -10.59 -13.20
CA GLY A 481 16.18 -10.57 -12.38
C GLY A 481 17.34 -9.84 -13.04
N TYR A 482 17.04 -8.80 -13.83
CA TYR A 482 18.03 -7.90 -14.44
C TYR A 482 18.50 -6.87 -13.40
N THR A 483 19.16 -7.40 -12.40
CA THR A 483 19.66 -6.66 -11.23
C THR A 483 20.91 -7.31 -10.70
N THR A 484 21.74 -6.54 -10.02
CA THR A 484 22.88 -7.05 -9.25
C THR A 484 22.51 -7.17 -7.78
N MET A 485 22.46 -8.40 -7.27
CA MET A 485 22.26 -8.66 -5.84
C MET A 485 23.32 -7.95 -5.01
N ASP A 486 22.86 -7.28 -3.94
CA ASP A 486 23.69 -6.49 -3.03
C ASP A 486 24.41 -5.30 -3.72
N GLY A 487 23.93 -4.92 -4.92
CA GLY A 487 24.31 -3.72 -5.65
C GLY A 487 23.12 -2.75 -5.72
N ASP A 488 22.46 -2.68 -6.85
CA ASP A 488 21.25 -1.87 -7.08
C ASP A 488 20.03 -2.34 -6.28
N THR A 489 20.00 -3.62 -5.85
CA THR A 489 18.96 -4.16 -4.97
C THR A 489 19.19 -3.86 -3.49
N CYS A 490 20.31 -3.23 -3.12
CA CYS A 490 20.59 -2.99 -1.72
C CYS A 490 19.71 -1.87 -1.14
N GLY A 491 19.10 -2.14 0.02
CA GLY A 491 18.25 -1.18 0.73
C GLY A 491 17.43 -1.82 1.84
N GLY A 492 16.86 -0.99 2.69
CA GLY A 492 15.91 -1.41 3.73
C GLY A 492 14.47 -1.52 3.22
N ILE A 493 14.16 -0.79 2.14
CA ILE A 493 12.89 -0.80 1.45
C ILE A 493 13.10 -0.50 -0.04
N SER A 494 12.27 -1.09 -0.90
CA SER A 494 12.25 -0.87 -2.35
C SER A 494 10.91 -0.25 -2.76
N PRO A 495 10.75 1.07 -2.72
CA PRO A 495 9.44 1.72 -2.85
C PRO A 495 8.72 1.39 -4.16
N ILE A 496 9.46 1.24 -5.26
CA ILE A 496 8.94 1.08 -6.61
C ILE A 496 9.03 -0.34 -7.17
N ALA A 497 9.42 -1.35 -6.36
CA ALA A 497 9.53 -2.73 -6.86
C ALA A 497 8.17 -3.38 -7.17
N GLY A 498 7.07 -2.73 -6.83
CA GLY A 498 5.71 -3.15 -7.19
C GLY A 498 5.18 -2.55 -8.49
N ILE A 499 5.96 -1.72 -9.23
CA ILE A 499 5.48 -1.01 -10.42
C ILE A 499 6.40 -1.23 -11.62
N ASP A 500 5.83 -1.30 -12.82
CA ASP A 500 6.53 -1.53 -14.07
C ASP A 500 7.32 -0.30 -14.57
N LYS A 501 8.35 -0.56 -15.36
CA LYS A 501 9.27 0.45 -15.88
C LYS A 501 8.60 1.38 -16.90
N ALA A 502 7.70 0.85 -17.73
CA ALA A 502 7.00 1.63 -18.74
C ALA A 502 6.17 2.72 -18.06
N PHE A 503 5.35 2.35 -17.08
CA PHE A 503 4.56 3.32 -16.30
C PHE A 503 5.45 4.33 -15.57
N LEU A 504 6.57 3.93 -14.97
CA LEU A 504 7.48 4.87 -14.29
C LEU A 504 8.00 5.97 -15.23
N ARG A 505 8.30 5.62 -16.48
CA ARG A 505 8.75 6.61 -17.48
C ARG A 505 7.63 7.56 -17.90
N GLU A 506 6.40 7.06 -18.08
CA GLU A 506 5.23 7.88 -18.36
C GLU A 506 4.93 8.82 -17.17
N TRP A 507 5.01 8.32 -15.95
CA TRP A 507 4.80 9.10 -14.73
C TRP A 507 5.83 10.22 -14.56
N LEU A 508 7.12 9.95 -14.84
CA LEU A 508 8.16 11.00 -14.82
C LEU A 508 7.93 12.06 -15.89
N HIS A 509 7.44 11.67 -17.07
CA HIS A 509 7.10 12.63 -18.12
C HIS A 509 5.88 13.49 -17.74
N TRP A 510 4.87 12.89 -17.13
CA TRP A 510 3.75 13.63 -16.55
C TRP A 510 4.21 14.63 -15.48
N LEU A 511 5.11 14.24 -14.59
CA LEU A 511 5.68 15.13 -13.57
C LEU A 511 6.53 16.27 -14.14
N GLU A 512 7.22 16.03 -15.27
CA GLU A 512 7.99 17.07 -15.96
C GLU A 512 7.08 18.19 -16.47
N ILE A 513 5.90 17.84 -16.99
CA ILE A 513 5.04 18.75 -17.74
C ILE A 513 3.88 19.30 -16.88
N THR A 514 3.25 18.46 -16.09
CA THR A 514 1.99 18.76 -15.40
C THR A 514 2.14 18.73 -13.89
N GLY A 515 2.66 17.63 -13.33
CA GLY A 515 2.71 17.40 -11.88
C GLY A 515 1.35 17.07 -11.26
N PRO A 516 1.33 16.71 -9.96
CA PRO A 516 0.11 16.35 -9.24
C PRO A 516 -0.75 17.58 -8.94
N GLU A 517 -2.05 17.36 -8.76
CA GLU A 517 -2.97 18.44 -8.39
C GLU A 517 -2.50 19.20 -7.15
N GLY A 518 -2.33 20.52 -7.31
CA GLY A 518 -1.82 21.42 -6.26
C GLY A 518 -0.32 21.28 -5.99
N GLY A 519 0.41 20.59 -6.86
CA GLY A 519 1.86 20.59 -6.95
C GLY A 519 2.35 21.39 -8.16
N GLU A 520 3.66 21.51 -8.31
CA GLU A 520 4.29 22.13 -9.47
C GLU A 520 5.03 21.09 -10.31
N PRO A 521 5.09 21.25 -11.66
CA PRO A 521 5.89 20.39 -12.51
C PRO A 521 7.38 20.51 -12.16
N ILE A 522 8.13 19.43 -12.43
CA ILE A 522 9.58 19.37 -12.16
C ILE A 522 10.28 19.32 -13.52
N SER A 523 10.52 20.49 -14.10
CA SER A 523 11.07 20.63 -15.46
C SER A 523 12.45 20.00 -15.65
N GLU A 524 13.23 19.85 -14.58
CA GLU A 524 14.56 19.23 -14.58
C GLU A 524 14.52 17.74 -14.91
N LEU A 525 13.36 17.08 -14.75
CA LEU A 525 13.13 15.69 -15.15
C LEU A 525 13.36 15.47 -16.65
N ARG A 526 13.27 16.51 -17.49
CA ARG A 526 13.61 16.41 -18.92
C ARG A 526 15.00 15.80 -19.18
N LYS A 527 15.98 16.05 -18.25
CA LYS A 527 17.32 15.48 -18.39
C LYS A 527 17.35 13.97 -18.15
N VAL A 528 16.45 13.45 -17.33
CA VAL A 528 16.24 12.03 -17.08
C VAL A 528 15.43 11.42 -18.25
N ASN A 529 14.32 12.05 -18.61
CA ASN A 529 13.39 11.55 -19.64
C ASN A 529 13.98 11.52 -21.05
N ALA A 530 14.99 12.36 -21.31
CA ALA A 530 15.72 12.35 -22.59
C ALA A 530 16.71 11.19 -22.74
N GLN A 531 16.98 10.42 -21.66
CA GLN A 531 17.96 9.34 -21.67
C GLN A 531 17.29 7.99 -22.02
N GLN A 532 18.03 7.13 -22.72
CA GLN A 532 17.67 5.72 -22.80
C GLN A 532 18.11 4.99 -21.52
N PRO A 533 17.30 4.04 -21.01
CA PRO A 533 17.69 3.24 -19.85
C PRO A 533 19.01 2.50 -20.08
N THR A 534 19.96 2.69 -19.17
CA THR A 534 21.26 2.02 -19.18
C THR A 534 21.82 1.87 -17.78
N ALA A 535 22.45 0.73 -17.51
CA ALA A 535 23.09 0.47 -16.22
C ALA A 535 24.49 1.11 -16.09
N GLU A 536 25.11 1.58 -17.17
CA GLU A 536 26.49 2.14 -17.26
C GLU A 536 27.54 1.26 -16.53
N LEU A 537 27.43 -0.05 -16.68
CA LEU A 537 28.34 -1.02 -16.02
C LEU A 537 29.43 -1.52 -16.95
N ARG A 538 29.28 -1.37 -18.26
CA ARG A 538 30.27 -1.67 -19.30
C ARG A 538 31.01 -0.41 -19.75
N PRO A 539 32.17 -0.57 -20.43
CA PRO A 539 32.84 0.56 -21.06
C PRO A 539 31.92 1.34 -22.00
N PRO A 540 32.01 2.69 -22.05
CA PRO A 540 31.11 3.52 -22.85
C PRO A 540 31.07 3.17 -24.34
N GLU A 541 32.13 2.60 -24.88
CA GLU A 541 32.25 2.20 -26.29
C GLU A 541 31.28 1.06 -26.66
N GLU A 542 30.77 0.30 -25.69
CA GLU A 542 29.86 -0.82 -25.95
C GLU A 542 28.40 -0.38 -26.12
N ASN A 543 28.06 0.89 -25.84
CA ASN A 543 26.72 1.46 -25.98
C ASN A 543 25.61 0.57 -25.37
N GLN A 544 25.84 0.06 -24.16
CA GLN A 544 24.89 -0.81 -23.46
C GLN A 544 23.55 -0.11 -23.23
N THR A 545 22.45 -0.78 -23.59
CA THR A 545 21.09 -0.38 -23.18
C THR A 545 20.37 -1.57 -22.58
N ASP A 546 19.50 -1.33 -21.60
CA ASP A 546 18.72 -2.40 -20.94
C ASP A 546 17.83 -3.13 -21.95
N GLU A 547 17.21 -2.39 -22.89
CA GLU A 547 16.35 -2.97 -23.92
C GLU A 547 17.11 -3.83 -24.93
N SER A 548 18.39 -3.54 -25.18
CA SER A 548 19.24 -4.41 -26.03
C SER A 548 19.60 -5.73 -25.35
N ASP A 549 19.76 -5.69 -24.03
CA ASP A 549 20.05 -6.88 -23.22
C ASP A 549 18.79 -7.72 -22.95
N LEU A 550 17.61 -7.11 -22.95
CA LEU A 550 16.32 -7.75 -22.65
C LEU A 550 15.37 -7.78 -23.84
N MET A 551 14.53 -6.78 -23.91
CA MET A 551 13.51 -6.46 -24.92
C MET A 551 12.92 -5.09 -24.58
N PRO A 552 12.11 -4.45 -25.47
CA PRO A 552 11.39 -3.23 -25.09
C PRO A 552 10.57 -3.42 -23.81
N TYR A 553 10.63 -2.46 -22.88
CA TYR A 553 9.98 -2.59 -21.58
C TYR A 553 8.45 -2.79 -21.69
N GLU A 554 7.77 -2.13 -22.61
CA GLU A 554 6.33 -2.32 -22.83
C GLU A 554 5.97 -3.78 -23.19
N ILE A 555 6.85 -4.44 -23.96
CA ILE A 555 6.70 -5.85 -24.33
C ILE A 555 6.98 -6.75 -23.10
N LEU A 556 8.03 -6.43 -22.36
CA LEU A 556 8.40 -7.16 -21.15
C LEU A 556 7.26 -7.12 -20.12
N ASP A 557 6.70 -5.94 -19.88
CA ASP A 557 5.62 -5.72 -18.91
C ASP A 557 4.32 -6.42 -19.35
N LEU A 558 4.04 -6.45 -20.67
CA LEU A 558 2.92 -7.22 -21.20
C LEU A 558 3.11 -8.74 -21.00
N ILE A 559 4.30 -9.28 -21.30
CA ILE A 559 4.61 -10.70 -21.08
C ILE A 559 4.55 -11.02 -19.58
N GLU A 560 5.08 -10.16 -18.72
CA GLU A 560 5.04 -10.30 -17.28
C GLU A 560 3.60 -10.44 -16.77
N ARG A 561 2.73 -9.53 -17.19
CA ARG A 561 1.30 -9.54 -16.83
C ARG A 561 0.63 -10.86 -17.21
N LEU A 562 0.78 -11.28 -18.46
CA LEU A 562 0.19 -12.52 -18.97
C LEU A 562 0.75 -13.75 -18.23
N ALA A 563 2.08 -13.82 -18.03
CA ALA A 563 2.74 -14.98 -17.45
C ALA A 563 2.56 -15.06 -15.92
N ILE A 564 2.61 -13.91 -15.22
CA ILE A 564 2.66 -13.88 -13.75
C ILE A 564 1.30 -13.60 -13.14
N ARG A 565 0.59 -12.56 -13.57
CA ARG A 565 -0.75 -12.27 -13.07
C ARG A 565 -1.76 -13.29 -13.60
N ASP A 566 -1.82 -13.45 -14.92
CA ASP A 566 -2.84 -14.27 -15.58
C ASP A 566 -2.47 -15.76 -15.64
N LYS A 567 -1.27 -16.14 -15.14
CA LYS A 567 -0.76 -17.53 -15.04
C LYS A 567 -0.70 -18.27 -16.38
N MET A 568 -0.50 -17.55 -17.49
CA MET A 568 -0.46 -18.12 -18.83
C MET A 568 0.86 -18.84 -19.11
N MET A 569 0.77 -19.98 -19.77
CA MET A 569 1.92 -20.73 -20.27
C MET A 569 2.50 -20.11 -21.55
N PRO A 570 3.77 -20.38 -21.93
CA PRO A 570 4.42 -19.75 -23.08
C PRO A 570 3.62 -19.77 -24.39
N SER A 571 2.91 -20.87 -24.69
CA SER A 571 2.09 -20.97 -25.90
C SER A 571 0.81 -20.11 -25.84
N GLU A 572 0.26 -19.89 -24.67
CA GLU A 572 -0.90 -19.02 -24.46
C GLU A 572 -0.49 -17.55 -24.58
N VAL A 573 0.65 -17.18 -23.99
CA VAL A 573 1.26 -15.85 -24.14
C VAL A 573 1.53 -15.55 -25.63
N LEU A 574 2.09 -16.51 -26.38
CA LEU A 574 2.34 -16.34 -27.82
C LEU A 574 1.04 -16.05 -28.59
N ARG A 575 -0.04 -16.78 -28.27
CA ARG A 575 -1.35 -16.60 -28.94
C ARG A 575 -1.93 -15.20 -28.68
N VAL A 576 -1.81 -14.69 -27.47
CA VAL A 576 -2.28 -13.34 -27.12
C VAL A 576 -1.41 -12.29 -27.82
N LEU A 577 -0.09 -12.40 -27.71
CA LEU A 577 0.84 -11.42 -28.31
C LEU A 577 0.69 -11.31 -29.82
N GLN A 578 0.48 -12.41 -30.55
CA GLN A 578 0.30 -12.38 -32.00
C GLN A 578 -0.88 -11.54 -32.48
N GLN A 579 -1.85 -11.29 -31.61
CA GLN A 579 -3.04 -10.49 -31.92
C GLN A 579 -3.02 -9.10 -31.26
N HIS A 580 -2.01 -8.81 -30.44
CA HIS A 580 -1.94 -7.58 -29.68
C HIS A 580 -1.39 -6.42 -30.55
N GLU A 581 -2.07 -5.27 -30.50
CA GLU A 581 -1.71 -4.09 -31.29
C GLU A 581 -0.30 -3.56 -31.01
N LEU A 582 0.17 -3.70 -29.77
CA LEU A 582 1.53 -3.35 -29.39
C LEU A 582 2.59 -4.09 -30.21
N ILE A 583 2.40 -5.39 -30.50
CA ILE A 583 3.32 -6.16 -31.35
C ILE A 583 3.31 -5.63 -32.79
N ALA A 584 2.13 -5.24 -33.28
CA ALA A 584 2.00 -4.63 -34.61
C ALA A 584 2.73 -3.28 -34.69
N SER A 585 2.71 -2.47 -33.64
CA SER A 585 3.42 -1.17 -33.59
C SER A 585 4.94 -1.33 -33.66
N TYR A 586 5.50 -2.38 -33.05
CA TYR A 586 6.92 -2.74 -33.14
C TYR A 586 7.30 -3.45 -34.46
N LYS A 587 6.32 -3.81 -35.30
CA LYS A 587 6.53 -4.59 -36.57
C LYS A 587 7.32 -5.88 -36.35
N ALA A 588 7.17 -6.48 -35.15
CA ALA A 588 7.87 -7.69 -34.78
C ALA A 588 7.31 -8.89 -35.53
N ASP A 589 8.19 -9.70 -36.13
CA ASP A 589 7.78 -10.96 -36.71
C ASP A 589 7.54 -12.05 -35.63
N ARG A 590 6.95 -13.18 -36.07
CA ARG A 590 6.65 -14.28 -35.15
C ARG A 590 7.89 -14.82 -34.43
N ARG A 591 9.04 -14.84 -35.11
CA ARG A 591 10.28 -15.35 -34.54
C ARG A 591 10.77 -14.44 -33.40
N GLN A 592 10.76 -13.15 -33.63
CA GLN A 592 11.13 -12.15 -32.61
C GLN A 592 10.23 -12.22 -31.39
N VAL A 593 8.92 -12.39 -31.57
CA VAL A 593 7.98 -12.58 -30.45
C VAL A 593 8.30 -13.85 -29.65
N ILE A 594 8.61 -14.96 -30.33
CA ILE A 594 9.04 -16.21 -29.70
C ILE A 594 10.33 -16.00 -28.89
N ASP A 595 11.31 -15.29 -29.46
CA ASP A 595 12.60 -15.02 -28.80
C ASP A 595 12.39 -14.20 -27.52
N TRP A 596 11.51 -13.19 -27.52
CA TRP A 596 11.14 -12.42 -26.32
C TRP A 596 10.48 -13.31 -25.26
N ILE A 597 9.51 -14.15 -25.63
CA ILE A 597 8.86 -15.08 -24.71
C ILE A 597 9.89 -16.05 -24.11
N LYS A 598 10.74 -16.66 -24.93
CA LYS A 598 11.81 -17.55 -24.47
C LYS A 598 12.73 -16.84 -23.48
N ARG A 599 13.17 -15.63 -23.81
CA ARG A 599 14.03 -14.80 -22.96
C ARG A 599 13.39 -14.55 -21.60
N PHE A 600 12.12 -14.10 -21.59
CA PHE A 600 11.38 -13.82 -20.35
C PHE A 600 11.29 -15.07 -19.46
N PHE A 601 10.71 -16.16 -19.95
CA PHE A 601 10.48 -17.36 -19.14
C PHE A 601 11.76 -18.01 -18.62
N GLN A 602 12.84 -17.97 -19.42
CA GLN A 602 14.16 -18.45 -19.00
C GLN A 602 14.74 -17.61 -17.86
N LEU A 603 14.65 -16.30 -17.95
CA LEU A 603 15.13 -15.39 -16.92
C LEU A 603 14.24 -15.43 -15.68
N TRP A 604 12.93 -15.42 -15.84
CA TRP A 604 11.95 -15.53 -14.77
C TRP A 604 12.21 -16.78 -13.92
N SER A 605 12.26 -17.94 -14.51
CA SER A 605 12.41 -19.19 -13.77
C SER A 605 13.78 -19.33 -13.11
N ARG A 606 14.84 -18.84 -13.75
CA ARG A 606 16.23 -18.98 -13.25
C ARG A 606 16.57 -18.01 -12.13
N ASN A 607 15.92 -16.84 -12.08
CA ASN A 607 16.30 -15.74 -11.19
C ASN A 607 15.40 -15.59 -9.95
N GLN A 608 14.57 -16.58 -9.59
CA GLN A 608 13.75 -16.53 -8.38
C GLN A 608 14.55 -16.27 -7.11
N TRP A 609 15.75 -16.85 -6.98
CA TRP A 609 16.63 -16.66 -5.84
C TRP A 609 17.00 -15.17 -5.60
N LYS A 610 16.99 -14.33 -6.64
CA LYS A 610 17.19 -12.89 -6.51
C LYS A 610 15.96 -12.25 -5.87
N ARG A 611 14.76 -12.57 -6.34
CA ARG A 611 13.49 -12.04 -5.81
C ARG A 611 13.28 -12.36 -4.33
N GLU A 612 13.72 -13.54 -3.87
CA GLU A 612 13.65 -13.92 -2.45
C GLU A 612 14.45 -12.99 -1.52
N ARG A 613 15.37 -12.21 -2.06
CA ARG A 613 16.27 -11.32 -1.31
C ARG A 613 16.00 -9.83 -1.52
N PHE A 614 14.98 -9.47 -2.27
CA PHE A 614 14.61 -8.07 -2.43
C PHE A 614 14.14 -7.46 -1.10
N ALA A 615 14.44 -6.17 -0.92
CA ALA A 615 13.86 -5.40 0.16
C ALA A 615 12.32 -5.37 0.03
N PRO A 616 11.56 -5.25 1.13
CA PRO A 616 10.13 -5.12 1.08
C PRO A 616 9.70 -4.01 0.13
N SER A 617 8.63 -4.24 -0.63
CA SER A 617 8.04 -3.25 -1.54
C SER A 617 6.62 -2.88 -1.12
N PHE A 618 6.15 -1.74 -1.58
CA PHE A 618 4.75 -1.37 -1.48
C PHE A 618 3.91 -2.08 -2.54
N HIS A 619 2.71 -2.51 -2.15
CA HIS A 619 1.73 -3.08 -3.07
C HIS A 619 0.84 -1.97 -3.62
N VAL A 620 0.70 -1.91 -4.94
CA VAL A 620 -0.10 -0.88 -5.63
C VAL A 620 -1.09 -1.46 -6.64
N ASP A 621 -0.96 -2.75 -6.99
CA ASP A 621 -1.82 -3.47 -7.92
C ASP A 621 -1.83 -4.98 -7.64
N ASP A 622 -2.43 -5.76 -8.54
CA ASP A 622 -2.50 -7.21 -8.52
C ASP A 622 -1.34 -7.92 -9.25
N GLU A 623 -0.27 -7.17 -9.55
CA GLU A 623 0.89 -7.66 -10.32
C GLU A 623 2.19 -7.74 -9.49
N ASN A 624 2.12 -7.57 -8.17
CA ASN A 624 3.30 -7.56 -7.31
C ASN A 624 4.06 -8.90 -7.32
N LEU A 625 5.40 -8.82 -7.16
CA LEU A 625 6.31 -9.97 -7.22
C LEU A 625 6.87 -10.40 -5.87
N ASP A 626 6.43 -9.81 -4.75
CA ASP A 626 6.93 -10.18 -3.42
C ASP A 626 6.63 -11.67 -3.14
N PRO A 627 7.66 -12.52 -3.03
CA PRO A 627 7.48 -13.97 -2.85
C PRO A 627 6.89 -14.35 -1.50
N LYS A 628 6.90 -13.44 -0.53
CA LYS A 628 6.34 -13.69 0.81
C LYS A 628 4.83 -13.49 0.85
N THR A 629 4.32 -12.59 0.01
CA THR A 629 2.91 -12.18 0.09
C THR A 629 2.11 -12.45 -1.18
N TRP A 630 2.67 -12.23 -2.37
CA TRP A 630 1.88 -12.20 -3.60
C TRP A 630 2.23 -13.29 -4.61
N CYS A 631 3.49 -13.33 -5.08
CA CYS A 631 3.88 -14.20 -6.16
C CYS A 631 4.90 -15.26 -5.71
N ARG A 632 4.43 -16.43 -5.33
CA ARG A 632 5.27 -17.55 -4.92
C ARG A 632 5.67 -18.39 -6.14
N PHE A 633 6.97 -18.58 -6.32
CA PHE A 633 7.54 -19.43 -7.36
C PHE A 633 8.70 -20.23 -6.76
N PRO A 634 8.94 -21.49 -7.17
CA PRO A 634 10.04 -22.29 -6.60
C PRO A 634 11.41 -21.69 -6.95
N ILE A 635 12.31 -21.61 -5.97
CA ILE A 635 13.70 -21.13 -6.17
C ILE A 635 14.44 -22.06 -7.15
N LEU A 636 14.21 -23.36 -7.02
CA LEU A 636 14.74 -24.38 -7.93
C LEU A 636 13.60 -24.96 -8.75
N SER A 637 13.67 -24.80 -10.08
CA SER A 637 12.71 -25.35 -11.00
C SER A 637 13.40 -25.88 -12.27
N GLY A 638 12.76 -26.77 -13.00
CA GLY A 638 13.20 -27.21 -14.33
C GLY A 638 13.01 -26.13 -15.40
N GLY A 639 12.43 -24.98 -15.04
CA GLY A 639 12.02 -23.95 -15.98
C GLY A 639 10.90 -24.43 -16.90
N PHE A 640 10.72 -23.73 -18.00
CA PHE A 640 9.66 -23.99 -19.00
C PHE A 640 10.22 -24.63 -20.27
N ARG A 641 11.27 -25.46 -20.16
CA ARG A 641 12.04 -25.95 -21.33
C ARG A 641 11.15 -26.63 -22.37
N ARG A 642 10.28 -27.56 -21.94
CA ARG A 642 9.39 -28.30 -22.84
C ARG A 642 8.44 -27.36 -23.59
N GLU A 643 7.86 -26.40 -22.87
CA GLU A 643 6.90 -25.45 -23.39
C GLU A 643 7.56 -24.46 -24.35
N LEU A 644 8.79 -24.06 -24.06
CA LEU A 644 9.57 -23.15 -24.91
C LEU A 644 10.08 -23.83 -26.17
N ASP A 645 10.49 -25.11 -26.10
CA ASP A 645 10.86 -25.91 -27.27
C ASP A 645 9.67 -26.12 -28.20
N ALA A 646 8.45 -26.17 -27.67
CA ALA A 646 7.21 -26.34 -28.45
C ALA A 646 6.73 -25.06 -29.18
N LEU A 647 7.36 -23.89 -28.97
CA LEU A 647 6.99 -22.65 -29.67
C LEU A 647 7.52 -22.59 -31.11
N GLU A 648 8.53 -23.40 -31.43
CA GLU A 648 9.11 -23.51 -32.79
C GLU A 648 8.15 -24.23 -33.72
#